data_d9b7898066e9bed5ae0c8603784a1244
#
_entry.id   d9b7898066e9bed5ae0c8603784a1244
#
_cell.length_a   1.000
_cell.length_b   1.000
_cell.length_c   1.000
_cell.angle_alpha   90.00
_cell.angle_beta   90.00
_cell.angle_gamma   90.00
#
_symmetry.space_group_name_H-M   'P 1'
#
loop_
_entity.id
_entity.type
_entity.pdbx_description
1 polymer ?
#
loop_
_entity_poly.entity_id
_entity_poly.type
_entity_poly.pdbx_seq_one_letter_code
_entity_poly.pdbx_strand_id
1 'polypeptide(L)'
;MIEKLFANVRGVALVLSLGLILSACDDGADGADGAVGPAGAAGADGSDGSDGSDGSDGSDGADGADGADGADANTAISLKLIGSTAALADNFDESAAEIVAYHAASQTAYLVNSNLKQVDVVGMADPTSPAVTSSVDVAADVAANVTSEEPLELGGVNSVDVYGDHLAVAIEADPKQDDGYVAFYSVAGGSPSFVSAVKAGALPDKVGFSPDGNYAVVANEGEPSDDYSNDPEGSITVIDVSGGFQSPTVATADFTAFNDGGAKTLTGPVRISPKATAAQPEAPAPSTPWINEIHYDNEGTDSGEFVEFAAPAGFDTTGYRFQLINGNNGAPYAGNTFANLTKTTSGGLDLYVVNRPSNGIQNGAPDGVALLGPGPDVGSQSDDTCDMLLSYEGVISNATGICAGVTSTEMDVVQGSSTPVGQSVQLTGTGDGFGDFSWVAAANTNGTINTGQTYEVPSVASFTAITVAQDLEPEFVAFSADGGTAYATLQENNAVAIIDLATAEVTDVYGLGFKDYSLPGNEIDASDRDDRVNIRNWSVFGTYQPDGFDAYEVNGTTYLVTANEGDGREYESDSGDYIDEIRIKDLVATQFTDELNEKLGTGFQDDENLGRLLVMTDLGLVDPESCSSLPVTGQPIDSNDNAVDGCVYENLYSYGARSFTIWNMDTGRPVFDSGSDFEVITAQQLGSSFNASNDENDGDSRSDAKGPEPEAVEIAVINDNTFAFIALERVGGVMVYNITNPQSAEFVQYINPRDFDADNTAVEANM
;
A
#
# COMPACT_ATOMS: atom_id res chain seq x y z
N MET A 1 -1.21 -9.34 46.55
CA MET A 1 -0.67 -10.05 45.38
C MET A 1 -1.45 -9.67 44.12
N ILE A 2 -2.78 -9.50 44.22
CA ILE A 2 -3.62 -9.01 43.10
C ILE A 2 -3.32 -7.56 42.70
N GLU A 3 -3.02 -6.68 43.68
CA GLU A 3 -2.69 -5.27 43.41
C GLU A 3 -1.37 -5.02 42.65
N LYS A 4 -0.46 -6.00 42.64
CA LYS A 4 0.79 -5.89 41.85
C LYS A 4 0.65 -6.45 40.44
N LEU A 5 -0.37 -7.27 40.16
CA LEU A 5 -0.62 -7.84 38.85
C LEU A 5 -1.16 -6.76 37.88
N PHE A 6 -1.98 -5.83 38.39
CA PHE A 6 -2.61 -4.80 37.57
C PHE A 6 -1.80 -3.50 37.44
N ALA A 7 -0.74 -3.33 38.22
CA ALA A 7 0.09 -2.13 38.13
C ALA A 7 1.01 -2.09 36.90
N ASN A 8 1.14 -3.20 36.16
CA ASN A 8 1.97 -3.30 34.98
C ASN A 8 1.21 -3.66 33.69
N VAL A 9 -0.13 -3.78 33.75
CA VAL A 9 -0.94 -3.98 32.53
C VAL A 9 -1.34 -2.60 32.06
N ARG A 10 -0.72 -2.13 31.01
CA ARG A 10 -1.04 -0.87 30.32
C ARG A 10 -1.83 -1.22 29.06
N GLY A 11 -2.91 -0.50 28.86
CA GLY A 11 -3.78 -0.45 27.71
C GLY A 11 -3.94 -1.78 26.97
N VAL A 12 -5.07 -2.40 27.06
CA VAL A 12 -5.45 -3.49 26.17
C VAL A 12 -6.46 -2.91 25.20
N ALA A 13 -6.06 -2.64 23.99
CA ALA A 13 -7.00 -2.50 22.89
C ALA A 13 -7.57 -3.89 22.59
N LEU A 14 -8.42 -4.38 23.44
CA LEU A 14 -9.04 -5.68 23.27
C LEU A 14 -10.46 -5.61 23.80
N VAL A 15 -11.41 -5.79 22.93
CA VAL A 15 -12.81 -6.04 23.28
C VAL A 15 -12.93 -7.42 23.94
N LEU A 16 -12.14 -7.67 24.97
CA LEU A 16 -12.25 -8.79 25.86
C LEU A 16 -12.35 -8.23 27.28
N SER A 17 -13.50 -8.36 27.90
CA SER A 17 -13.61 -8.23 29.34
C SER A 17 -12.73 -9.28 29.99
N LEU A 18 -11.42 -9.00 30.10
CA LEU A 18 -10.43 -9.92 30.64
C LEU A 18 -10.48 -9.90 32.17
N GLY A 19 -11.30 -10.75 32.73
CA GLY A 19 -11.19 -11.11 34.13
C GLY A 19 -10.19 -12.27 34.27
N LEU A 20 -8.94 -11.98 34.59
CA LEU A 20 -7.94 -13.02 34.86
C LEU A 20 -8.26 -13.65 36.23
N ILE A 21 -8.82 -14.85 36.23
CA ILE A 21 -8.88 -15.68 37.44
C ILE A 21 -7.72 -16.67 37.35
N LEU A 22 -6.66 -16.43 38.12
CA LEU A 22 -5.66 -17.44 38.44
C LEU A 22 -6.31 -18.44 39.37
N SER A 23 -6.79 -19.58 38.84
CA SER A 23 -7.04 -20.75 39.70
C SER A 23 -5.72 -21.50 39.87
N ALA A 24 -5.16 -21.46 41.08
CA ALA A 24 -4.12 -22.40 41.44
C ALA A 24 -4.71 -23.80 41.28
N CYS A 25 -4.14 -24.61 40.39
CA CYS A 25 -4.46 -26.04 40.34
C CYS A 25 -3.94 -26.73 41.59
N ASP A 26 -4.82 -27.45 42.26
CA ASP A 26 -4.51 -28.42 43.32
C ASP A 26 -3.79 -29.62 42.67
N ASP A 27 -2.85 -30.24 43.39
CA ASP A 27 -1.99 -31.29 42.87
C ASP A 27 -2.78 -32.39 42.15
N GLY A 28 -2.61 -32.49 40.82
CA GLY A 28 -3.15 -33.57 40.03
C GLY A 28 -2.37 -34.86 40.30
N ALA A 29 -3.08 -35.97 40.52
CA ALA A 29 -2.49 -37.28 40.70
C ALA A 29 -1.63 -37.68 39.49
N ASP A 30 -0.48 -38.35 39.77
CA ASP A 30 0.45 -38.85 38.76
C ASP A 30 -0.25 -39.55 37.59
N GLY A 31 0.07 -39.14 36.36
CA GLY A 31 -0.46 -39.75 35.14
C GLY A 31 0.02 -41.20 35.01
N ALA A 32 -0.87 -42.10 34.60
CA ALA A 32 -0.53 -43.51 34.38
C ALA A 32 0.47 -43.65 33.23
N ASP A 33 1.48 -44.50 33.40
CA ASP A 33 2.49 -44.85 32.41
C ASP A 33 1.87 -45.17 31.04
N GLY A 34 2.40 -44.61 29.96
CA GLY A 34 1.98 -44.85 28.59
C GLY A 34 2.14 -46.29 28.18
N ALA A 35 1.16 -46.87 27.48
CA ALA A 35 1.15 -48.25 27.03
C ALA A 35 2.34 -48.55 26.10
N VAL A 36 3.06 -49.66 26.38
CA VAL A 36 4.15 -50.17 25.52
C VAL A 36 3.60 -50.47 24.14
N GLY A 37 4.23 -49.91 23.09
CA GLY A 37 3.87 -50.13 21.69
C GLY A 37 3.99 -51.62 21.28
N PRO A 38 3.19 -52.09 20.30
CA PRO A 38 3.21 -53.48 19.87
C PRO A 38 4.56 -53.85 19.23
N ALA A 39 5.05 -55.06 19.53
CA ALA A 39 6.27 -55.62 18.99
C ALA A 39 6.17 -55.75 17.45
N GLY A 40 7.21 -55.34 16.75
CA GLY A 40 7.33 -55.50 15.29
C GLY A 40 7.29 -56.97 14.86
N ALA A 41 6.70 -57.22 13.69
CA ALA A 41 6.62 -58.58 13.11
C ALA A 41 8.01 -59.14 12.81
N ALA A 42 8.20 -60.45 13.12
CA ALA A 42 9.43 -61.17 12.84
C ALA A 42 9.73 -61.20 11.33
N GLY A 43 10.97 -60.86 10.97
CA GLY A 43 11.47 -60.98 9.59
C GLY A 43 11.69 -62.45 9.20
N ALA A 44 11.48 -62.78 7.95
CA ALA A 44 11.70 -64.14 7.40
C ALA A 44 13.21 -64.47 7.38
N ASP A 45 13.54 -65.75 7.66
CA ASP A 45 14.87 -66.31 7.73
C ASP A 45 15.60 -66.14 6.38
N GLY A 46 16.79 -65.53 6.41
CA GLY A 46 17.72 -65.43 5.28
C GLY A 46 18.64 -66.65 5.29
N SER A 47 18.96 -67.19 4.11
CA SER A 47 19.88 -68.32 3.88
C SER A 47 21.29 -68.02 4.36
N ASP A 48 21.96 -69.08 4.95
CA ASP A 48 23.30 -69.05 5.54
C ASP A 48 24.37 -68.51 4.54
N GLY A 49 25.04 -67.44 4.98
CA GLY A 49 26.27 -66.97 4.33
C GLY A 49 27.52 -67.46 5.08
N SER A 50 28.58 -67.78 4.36
CA SER A 50 29.86 -68.28 4.85
C SER A 50 30.51 -67.35 5.87
N ASP A 51 31.16 -67.97 6.90
CA ASP A 51 31.83 -67.31 8.01
C ASP A 51 32.87 -66.26 7.55
N GLY A 52 32.64 -65.04 8.00
CA GLY A 52 33.66 -63.96 7.92
C GLY A 52 34.42 -63.85 9.25
N SER A 53 35.69 -63.52 9.17
CA SER A 53 36.60 -63.35 10.32
C SER A 53 36.09 -62.30 11.31
N ASP A 54 36.27 -62.57 12.60
CA ASP A 54 35.88 -61.72 13.74
C ASP A 54 36.44 -60.30 13.57
N GLY A 55 35.53 -59.30 13.53
CA GLY A 55 35.86 -57.90 13.65
C GLY A 55 36.04 -57.51 15.12
N SER A 56 37.00 -56.66 15.42
CA SER A 56 37.22 -56.10 16.74
C SER A 56 35.98 -55.37 17.28
N ASP A 57 35.69 -55.56 18.57
CA ASP A 57 34.60 -54.93 19.28
C ASP A 57 34.62 -53.40 19.07
N GLY A 58 33.48 -52.85 18.64
CA GLY A 58 33.26 -51.40 18.57
C GLY A 58 33.17 -50.83 19.97
N SER A 59 33.77 -49.68 20.21
CA SER A 59 33.59 -48.93 21.46
C SER A 59 32.11 -48.62 21.70
N ASP A 60 31.68 -48.75 22.96
CA ASP A 60 30.32 -48.37 23.38
C ASP A 60 29.98 -46.97 22.90
N GLY A 61 28.81 -46.79 22.31
CA GLY A 61 28.29 -45.46 21.95
C GLY A 61 28.10 -44.62 23.20
N ALA A 62 28.42 -43.34 23.12
CA ALA A 62 28.13 -42.41 24.20
C ALA A 62 26.62 -42.44 24.53
N ASP A 63 26.32 -42.42 25.82
CA ASP A 63 24.93 -42.29 26.31
C ASP A 63 24.28 -41.07 25.64
N GLY A 64 23.05 -41.22 25.14
CA GLY A 64 22.30 -40.12 24.60
C GLY A 64 22.14 -39.02 25.68
N ALA A 65 22.27 -37.77 25.27
CA ALA A 65 21.98 -36.68 26.20
C ALA A 65 20.58 -36.85 26.79
N ASP A 66 20.45 -36.62 28.07
CA ASP A 66 19.16 -36.63 28.76
C ASP A 66 18.25 -35.64 28.01
N GLY A 67 17.02 -36.04 27.73
CA GLY A 67 16.00 -35.16 27.16
C GLY A 67 15.88 -33.93 28.04
N ALA A 68 15.75 -32.76 27.41
CA ALA A 68 15.48 -31.53 28.16
C ALA A 68 14.29 -31.77 29.09
N ASP A 69 14.43 -31.35 30.36
CA ASP A 69 13.32 -31.37 31.31
C ASP A 69 12.13 -30.64 30.64
N GLY A 70 10.95 -31.25 30.72
CA GLY A 70 9.72 -30.63 30.22
C GLY A 70 9.54 -29.27 30.89
N ALA A 71 9.11 -28.26 30.10
CA ALA A 71 8.85 -26.94 30.63
C ALA A 71 8.01 -27.00 31.90
N ASP A 72 8.43 -26.29 32.95
CA ASP A 72 7.75 -26.26 34.23
C ASP A 72 6.28 -25.89 34.05
N ALA A 73 5.36 -26.73 34.52
CA ALA A 73 3.90 -26.51 34.44
C ALA A 73 3.43 -25.19 35.11
N ASN A 74 4.34 -24.47 35.76
CA ASN A 74 4.08 -23.21 36.44
C ASN A 74 4.20 -21.96 35.55
N THR A 75 4.58 -22.10 34.29
CA THR A 75 4.75 -20.97 33.34
C THR A 75 3.59 -20.82 32.36
N ALA A 76 2.71 -21.80 32.23
CA ALA A 76 1.57 -21.75 31.34
C ALA A 76 0.44 -20.87 31.90
N ILE A 77 0.01 -19.89 31.11
CA ILE A 77 -1.22 -19.12 31.34
C ILE A 77 -2.32 -19.66 30.45
N SER A 78 -3.58 -19.40 30.81
CA SER A 78 -4.74 -19.73 29.99
C SER A 78 -5.75 -18.61 30.06
N LEU A 79 -6.14 -18.10 28.90
CA LEU A 79 -7.21 -17.13 28.75
C LEU A 79 -8.56 -17.82 28.68
N LYS A 80 -9.56 -17.16 29.26
CA LYS A 80 -10.96 -17.58 29.19
C LYS A 80 -11.86 -16.35 29.18
N LEU A 81 -12.79 -16.29 28.23
CA LEU A 81 -13.87 -15.32 28.28
C LEU A 81 -14.74 -15.59 29.52
N ILE A 82 -14.92 -14.59 30.38
CA ILE A 82 -15.72 -14.69 31.61
C ILE A 82 -16.94 -13.78 31.63
N GLY A 83 -16.99 -12.77 30.77
CA GLY A 83 -18.11 -11.84 30.63
C GLY A 83 -17.95 -10.96 29.41
N SER A 84 -19.04 -10.37 28.97
CA SER A 84 -19.10 -9.36 27.92
C SER A 84 -20.12 -8.30 28.29
N THR A 85 -19.98 -7.08 27.76
CA THR A 85 -21.05 -6.08 27.78
C THR A 85 -22.22 -6.56 26.91
N ALA A 86 -23.44 -6.08 27.19
CA ALA A 86 -24.54 -6.33 26.26
C ALA A 86 -24.29 -5.60 24.96
N ALA A 87 -24.51 -6.27 23.83
CA ALA A 87 -24.54 -5.62 22.52
C ALA A 87 -25.60 -4.52 22.52
N LEU A 88 -25.24 -3.36 21.97
CA LEU A 88 -26.21 -2.27 21.76
C LEU A 88 -26.95 -2.54 20.46
N ALA A 89 -28.28 -2.60 20.51
CA ALA A 89 -29.12 -3.01 19.38
C ALA A 89 -29.01 -2.07 18.15
N ASP A 90 -28.55 -0.86 18.36
CA ASP A 90 -28.46 0.16 17.30
C ASP A 90 -27.02 0.29 16.72
N ASN A 91 -26.09 -0.57 17.12
CA ASN A 91 -24.68 -0.54 16.73
C ASN A 91 -24.26 -1.82 15.96
N PHE A 92 -25.18 -2.46 15.28
CA PHE A 92 -24.84 -3.58 14.40
C PHE A 92 -24.17 -3.02 13.15
N ASP A 93 -23.07 -3.67 12.73
CA ASP A 93 -22.27 -3.26 11.58
C ASP A 93 -21.64 -1.85 11.71
N GLU A 94 -21.42 -1.42 12.94
CA GLU A 94 -20.82 -0.13 13.27
C GLU A 94 -19.71 -0.32 14.28
N SER A 95 -18.61 0.40 14.13
CA SER A 95 -17.48 0.38 15.05
C SER A 95 -17.83 1.04 16.38
N ALA A 96 -18.12 0.23 17.39
CA ALA A 96 -18.63 0.69 18.68
C ALA A 96 -17.67 0.47 19.86
N ALA A 97 -16.54 -0.21 19.65
CA ALA A 97 -15.58 -0.53 20.70
C ALA A 97 -14.21 -0.87 20.11
N GLU A 98 -13.37 0.12 19.92
CA GLU A 98 -12.06 -0.02 19.30
C GLU A 98 -10.93 -0.05 20.32
N ILE A 99 -10.63 1.05 20.98
CA ILE A 99 -9.53 1.17 21.94
C ILE A 99 -10.06 1.21 23.36
N VAL A 100 -9.39 0.45 24.26
CA VAL A 100 -9.74 0.36 25.66
C VAL A 100 -8.57 0.69 26.58
N ALA A 101 -8.81 1.48 27.63
CA ALA A 101 -7.87 1.67 28.72
C ALA A 101 -8.50 1.26 30.04
N TYR A 102 -7.75 0.61 30.93
CA TYR A 102 -8.25 0.10 32.20
C TYR A 102 -7.63 0.78 33.41
N HIS A 103 -8.48 1.38 34.26
CA HIS A 103 -8.08 1.96 35.53
C HIS A 103 -8.30 0.95 36.67
N ALA A 104 -7.22 0.31 37.10
CA ALA A 104 -7.25 -0.79 38.05
C ALA A 104 -7.79 -0.37 39.44
N ALA A 105 -7.51 0.86 39.89
CA ALA A 105 -7.90 1.31 41.23
C ALA A 105 -9.43 1.46 41.38
N SER A 106 -10.13 1.90 40.34
CA SER A 106 -11.60 1.99 40.31
C SER A 106 -12.28 0.78 39.70
N GLN A 107 -11.53 -0.15 39.14
CA GLN A 107 -12.03 -1.28 38.34
C GLN A 107 -12.97 -0.80 37.22
N THR A 108 -12.53 0.17 36.44
CA THR A 108 -13.29 0.79 35.36
C THR A 108 -12.47 0.72 34.07
N ALA A 109 -13.09 0.31 32.97
CA ALA A 109 -12.55 0.44 31.62
C ALA A 109 -13.16 1.68 30.92
N TYR A 110 -12.37 2.35 30.10
CA TYR A 110 -12.75 3.46 29.24
C TYR A 110 -12.57 2.98 27.81
N LEU A 111 -13.62 3.11 27.01
CA LEU A 111 -13.74 2.49 25.71
C LEU A 111 -14.06 3.56 24.68
N VAL A 112 -13.29 3.63 23.59
CA VAL A 112 -13.64 4.45 22.45
C VAL A 112 -14.87 3.85 21.77
N ASN A 113 -15.87 4.67 21.53
CA ASN A 113 -17.06 4.35 20.76
C ASN A 113 -17.14 5.31 19.58
N SER A 114 -16.54 4.90 18.46
CA SER A 114 -16.37 5.74 17.27
C SER A 114 -17.71 6.07 16.62
N ASN A 115 -18.65 5.13 16.59
CA ASN A 115 -20.00 5.37 16.07
C ASN A 115 -20.71 6.52 16.80
N LEU A 116 -20.64 6.55 18.14
CA LEU A 116 -21.27 7.59 18.96
C LEU A 116 -20.34 8.78 19.25
N LYS A 117 -19.09 8.76 18.78
CA LYS A 117 -18.07 9.81 18.97
C LYS A 117 -17.87 10.17 20.45
N GLN A 118 -17.77 9.15 21.32
CA GLN A 118 -17.69 9.32 22.77
C GLN A 118 -16.79 8.28 23.42
N VAL A 119 -16.48 8.49 24.70
CA VAL A 119 -15.83 7.47 25.54
C VAL A 119 -16.88 6.82 26.45
N ASP A 120 -17.08 5.52 26.31
CA ASP A 120 -17.93 4.74 27.21
C ASP A 120 -17.18 4.32 28.46
N VAL A 121 -17.86 4.46 29.62
CA VAL A 121 -17.33 4.13 30.95
C VAL A 121 -17.91 2.80 31.39
N VAL A 122 -17.09 1.75 31.44
CA VAL A 122 -17.52 0.39 31.72
C VAL A 122 -17.12 -0.03 33.13
N GLY A 123 -18.10 -0.31 33.97
CA GLY A 123 -17.85 -0.86 35.30
C GLY A 123 -17.39 -2.32 35.23
N MET A 124 -16.21 -2.62 35.80
CA MET A 124 -15.55 -3.93 35.81
C MET A 124 -15.43 -4.54 37.23
N ALA A 125 -16.13 -3.98 38.21
CA ALA A 125 -16.10 -4.49 39.59
C ALA A 125 -16.60 -5.96 39.70
N ASP A 126 -17.51 -6.35 38.80
CA ASP A 126 -17.87 -7.75 38.54
C ASP A 126 -17.52 -8.06 37.08
N PRO A 127 -16.35 -8.63 36.80
CA PRO A 127 -15.91 -8.86 35.43
C PRO A 127 -16.72 -9.95 34.70
N THR A 128 -17.58 -10.68 35.40
CA THR A 128 -18.52 -11.63 34.78
C THR A 128 -19.79 -10.96 34.25
N SER A 129 -19.97 -9.68 34.54
CA SER A 129 -21.12 -8.88 34.11
C SER A 129 -20.72 -7.40 33.94
N PRO A 130 -19.77 -7.11 33.03
CA PRO A 130 -19.36 -5.74 32.76
C PRO A 130 -20.54 -4.96 32.16
N ALA A 131 -20.60 -3.65 32.46
CA ALA A 131 -21.70 -2.82 31.97
C ALA A 131 -21.26 -1.39 31.73
N VAL A 132 -21.75 -0.77 30.67
CA VAL A 132 -21.62 0.67 30.44
C VAL A 132 -22.41 1.39 31.53
N THR A 133 -21.75 2.22 32.34
CA THR A 133 -22.31 2.95 33.46
C THR A 133 -22.59 4.42 33.15
N SER A 134 -21.82 4.99 32.21
CA SER A 134 -21.96 6.35 31.68
C SER A 134 -21.12 6.49 30.43
N SER A 135 -21.22 7.64 29.78
CA SER A 135 -20.32 8.02 28.66
C SER A 135 -19.85 9.46 28.85
N VAL A 136 -18.80 9.83 28.12
CA VAL A 136 -18.20 11.18 28.11
C VAL A 136 -18.28 11.72 26.68
N ASP A 137 -18.94 12.87 26.54
CA ASP A 137 -18.95 13.67 25.33
C ASP A 137 -17.70 14.56 25.32
N VAL A 138 -16.62 14.05 24.72
CA VAL A 138 -15.30 14.71 24.74
C VAL A 138 -15.34 16.00 23.95
N ALA A 139 -16.04 16.03 22.81
CA ALA A 139 -16.18 17.21 21.98
C ALA A 139 -16.85 18.37 22.74
N ALA A 140 -17.95 18.07 23.47
CA ALA A 140 -18.62 19.07 24.29
C ALA A 140 -17.74 19.59 25.44
N ASP A 141 -16.96 18.71 26.08
CA ASP A 141 -16.06 19.10 27.17
C ASP A 141 -14.91 19.97 26.65
N VAL A 142 -14.28 19.63 25.52
CA VAL A 142 -13.22 20.44 24.91
C VAL A 142 -13.78 21.79 24.46
N ALA A 143 -14.90 21.82 23.74
CA ALA A 143 -15.52 23.07 23.25
C ALA A 143 -15.95 24.00 24.38
N ALA A 144 -16.35 23.46 25.54
CA ALA A 144 -16.75 24.25 26.70
C ALA A 144 -15.56 24.87 27.46
N ASN A 145 -14.37 24.28 27.39
CA ASN A 145 -13.23 24.63 28.25
C ASN A 145 -12.03 25.19 27.50
N VAL A 146 -11.90 24.97 26.19
CA VAL A 146 -10.86 25.55 25.34
C VAL A 146 -11.32 26.90 24.78
N THR A 147 -10.47 27.92 24.86
CA THR A 147 -10.77 29.21 24.24
C THR A 147 -10.22 29.25 22.84
N SER A 148 -11.09 29.36 21.83
CA SER A 148 -10.79 29.54 20.42
C SER A 148 -11.38 30.85 19.89
N GLU A 149 -10.77 31.39 18.81
CA GLU A 149 -11.33 32.60 18.13
C GLU A 149 -12.59 32.27 17.33
N GLU A 150 -12.67 31.03 16.78
CA GLU A 150 -13.84 30.49 16.10
C GLU A 150 -14.38 29.27 16.88
N PRO A 151 -15.64 28.88 16.71
CA PRO A 151 -16.17 27.66 17.28
C PRO A 151 -15.29 26.44 16.86
N LEU A 152 -15.02 25.54 17.82
CA LEU A 152 -14.32 24.30 17.52
C LEU A 152 -15.30 23.32 16.85
N GLU A 153 -14.96 22.87 15.66
CA GLU A 153 -15.64 21.76 15.00
C GLU A 153 -14.80 20.50 15.28
N LEU A 154 -15.33 19.55 16.05
CA LEU A 154 -14.63 18.35 16.50
C LEU A 154 -15.33 17.10 15.96
N GLY A 155 -14.53 16.13 15.56
CA GLY A 155 -14.93 14.88 14.94
C GLY A 155 -15.03 13.72 15.92
N GLY A 156 -14.46 12.59 15.55
CA GLY A 156 -14.43 11.35 16.33
C GLY A 156 -13.47 11.39 17.52
N VAL A 157 -13.67 10.45 18.43
CA VAL A 157 -12.69 10.10 19.46
C VAL A 157 -11.95 8.86 18.96
N ASN A 158 -10.61 8.93 18.83
CA ASN A 158 -9.83 7.88 18.21
C ASN A 158 -9.11 7.01 19.24
N SER A 159 -8.64 7.58 20.36
CA SER A 159 -7.84 6.82 21.31
C SER A 159 -8.02 7.27 22.76
N VAL A 160 -7.75 6.33 23.67
CA VAL A 160 -7.71 6.55 25.12
C VAL A 160 -6.51 5.83 25.74
N ASP A 161 -5.90 6.45 26.77
CA ASP A 161 -4.94 5.75 27.64
C ASP A 161 -5.03 6.26 29.09
N VAL A 162 -4.62 5.43 30.05
CA VAL A 162 -4.70 5.70 31.49
C VAL A 162 -3.33 5.60 32.15
N TYR A 163 -2.94 6.66 32.86
CA TYR A 163 -1.80 6.62 33.75
C TYR A 163 -2.15 7.16 35.16
N GLY A 164 -1.95 6.32 36.18
CA GLY A 164 -2.38 6.65 37.54
C GLY A 164 -3.88 6.96 37.60
N ASP A 165 -4.24 8.10 38.15
CA ASP A 165 -5.64 8.57 38.23
C ASP A 165 -6.02 9.51 37.05
N HIS A 166 -5.34 9.45 35.93
CA HIS A 166 -5.57 10.30 34.77
C HIS A 166 -5.87 9.47 33.51
N LEU A 167 -6.81 9.95 32.72
CA LEU A 167 -7.20 9.48 31.41
C LEU A 167 -6.82 10.53 30.38
N ALA A 168 -6.13 10.17 29.31
CA ALA A 168 -5.93 10.95 28.11
C ALA A 168 -6.89 10.44 27.03
N VAL A 169 -7.40 11.35 26.20
CA VAL A 169 -8.33 11.05 25.10
C VAL A 169 -7.93 11.87 23.90
N ALA A 170 -7.61 11.21 22.78
CA ALA A 170 -7.38 11.85 21.48
C ALA A 170 -8.73 12.10 20.80
N ILE A 171 -8.91 13.28 20.24
CA ILE A 171 -10.11 13.68 19.49
C ILE A 171 -9.70 14.48 18.25
N GLU A 172 -10.17 14.06 17.10
CA GLU A 172 -9.93 14.73 15.83
C GLU A 172 -10.75 16.02 15.65
N ALA A 173 -10.38 16.84 14.68
CA ALA A 173 -11.20 17.94 14.20
C ALA A 173 -12.21 17.45 13.13
N ASP A 174 -13.13 18.32 12.73
CA ASP A 174 -14.01 18.15 11.57
C ASP A 174 -13.88 19.39 10.67
N PRO A 175 -13.17 19.32 9.51
CA PRO A 175 -12.61 18.12 8.89
C PRO A 175 -11.36 17.57 9.63
N LYS A 176 -11.09 16.27 9.50
CA LYS A 176 -10.00 15.56 10.18
C LYS A 176 -8.58 16.06 9.79
N GLN A 177 -8.45 16.76 8.68
CA GLN A 177 -7.21 17.41 8.24
C GLN A 177 -6.85 18.66 9.05
N ASP A 178 -7.74 19.17 9.90
CA ASP A 178 -7.43 20.25 10.84
C ASP A 178 -6.84 19.66 12.13
N ASP A 179 -6.13 20.51 12.90
CA ASP A 179 -5.52 20.08 14.16
C ASP A 179 -6.56 19.68 15.21
N GLY A 180 -6.45 18.47 15.73
CA GLY A 180 -7.28 17.94 16.82
C GLY A 180 -6.76 18.30 18.21
N TYR A 181 -7.22 17.55 19.22
CA TYR A 181 -6.91 17.81 20.63
C TYR A 181 -6.63 16.52 21.41
N VAL A 182 -5.92 16.67 22.54
CA VAL A 182 -5.87 15.67 23.61
C VAL A 182 -6.54 16.25 24.85
N ALA A 183 -7.61 15.60 25.30
CA ALA A 183 -8.31 15.94 26.54
C ALA A 183 -7.84 15.08 27.70
N PHE A 184 -7.57 15.69 28.84
CA PHE A 184 -7.19 15.02 30.09
C PHE A 184 -8.33 15.04 31.09
N TYR A 185 -8.56 13.90 31.73
CA TYR A 185 -9.58 13.71 32.76
C TYR A 185 -8.94 13.13 34.03
N SER A 186 -9.51 13.48 35.20
CA SER A 186 -9.24 12.77 36.45
C SER A 186 -10.22 11.60 36.59
N VAL A 187 -9.72 10.40 36.84
CA VAL A 187 -10.51 9.17 36.98
C VAL A 187 -10.39 8.49 38.35
N ALA A 188 -9.89 9.22 39.35
CA ALA A 188 -9.70 8.73 40.72
C ALA A 188 -10.92 8.04 41.33
N GLY A 189 -12.13 8.41 40.92
CA GLY A 189 -13.41 7.84 41.37
C GLY A 189 -14.09 6.90 40.37
N GLY A 190 -13.40 6.56 39.25
CA GLY A 190 -13.97 5.76 38.15
C GLY A 190 -14.80 6.57 37.14
N SER A 191 -15.37 7.72 37.55
CA SER A 191 -16.08 8.64 36.64
C SER A 191 -15.14 9.75 36.19
N PRO A 192 -14.95 9.96 34.88
CA PRO A 192 -14.09 11.01 34.34
C PRO A 192 -14.57 12.42 34.73
N SER A 193 -13.60 13.27 35.08
CA SER A 193 -13.82 14.69 35.35
C SER A 193 -12.79 15.50 34.60
N PHE A 194 -13.23 16.35 33.67
CA PHE A 194 -12.36 17.15 32.80
C PHE A 194 -11.33 17.97 33.60
N VAL A 195 -10.08 17.94 33.13
CA VAL A 195 -8.94 18.63 33.74
C VAL A 195 -8.42 19.73 32.81
N SER A 196 -8.07 19.38 31.59
CA SER A 196 -7.55 20.29 30.57
C SER A 196 -7.64 19.65 29.20
N ALA A 197 -7.44 20.44 28.16
CA ALA A 197 -7.16 19.92 26.82
C ALA A 197 -6.02 20.74 26.17
N VAL A 198 -5.26 20.10 25.32
CA VAL A 198 -4.18 20.71 24.53
C VAL A 198 -4.35 20.38 23.06
N LYS A 199 -3.85 21.26 22.20
CA LYS A 199 -3.91 21.07 20.76
C LYS A 199 -2.89 20.00 20.33
N ALA A 200 -3.31 19.11 19.45
CA ALA A 200 -2.50 18.10 18.79
C ALA A 200 -2.28 18.46 17.31
N GLY A 201 -1.77 17.55 16.48
CA GLY A 201 -1.74 17.69 15.02
C GLY A 201 -3.06 17.27 14.36
N ALA A 202 -3.03 17.15 13.02
CA ALA A 202 -4.17 16.68 12.23
C ALA A 202 -4.37 15.18 12.42
N LEU A 203 -5.62 14.76 12.57
CA LEU A 203 -6.00 13.38 12.83
C LEU A 203 -5.16 12.73 13.95
N PRO A 204 -5.33 13.19 15.23
CA PRO A 204 -4.66 12.54 16.36
C PRO A 204 -5.28 11.15 16.56
N ASP A 205 -4.54 10.12 16.17
CA ASP A 205 -4.99 8.74 16.23
C ASP A 205 -4.66 8.13 17.60
N LYS A 206 -3.45 7.65 17.82
CA LYS A 206 -3.10 6.97 19.08
C LYS A 206 -2.47 7.89 20.12
N VAL A 207 -3.06 7.95 21.32
CA VAL A 207 -2.45 8.55 22.51
C VAL A 207 -1.90 7.48 23.45
N GLY A 208 -0.70 7.66 24.00
CA GLY A 208 -0.10 6.80 24.99
C GLY A 208 0.68 7.57 26.05
N PHE A 209 0.74 7.06 27.31
CA PHE A 209 1.59 7.61 28.35
C PHE A 209 2.96 6.91 28.40
N SER A 210 4.02 7.70 28.56
CA SER A 210 5.34 7.13 28.84
C SER A 210 5.35 6.32 30.15
N PRO A 211 6.18 5.28 30.27
CA PRO A 211 6.23 4.40 31.44
C PRO A 211 6.45 5.10 32.76
N ASP A 212 7.16 6.21 32.77
CA ASP A 212 7.46 7.03 33.94
C ASP A 212 6.36 8.08 34.24
N GLY A 213 5.38 8.24 33.31
CA GLY A 213 4.26 9.18 33.40
C GLY A 213 4.65 10.63 33.25
N ASN A 214 5.82 10.93 32.69
CA ASN A 214 6.26 12.30 32.45
C ASN A 214 5.71 12.86 31.15
N TYR A 215 5.38 12.01 30.17
CA TYR A 215 4.89 12.39 28.86
C TYR A 215 3.58 11.68 28.53
N ALA A 216 2.69 12.37 27.81
CA ALA A 216 1.71 11.78 26.95
C ALA A 216 2.14 12.07 25.49
N VAL A 217 2.08 11.07 24.62
CA VAL A 217 2.52 11.19 23.23
C VAL A 217 1.38 10.79 22.31
N VAL A 218 1.24 11.50 21.21
CA VAL A 218 0.16 11.26 20.23
C VAL A 218 0.75 11.13 18.85
N ALA A 219 0.43 10.06 18.15
CA ALA A 219 0.58 9.96 16.72
C ALA A 219 -0.53 10.79 16.07
N ASN A 220 -0.15 11.72 15.19
CA ASN A 220 -1.10 12.48 14.39
C ASN A 220 -0.85 12.07 12.96
N GLU A 221 -1.76 11.29 12.42
CA GLU A 221 -1.61 10.64 11.13
C GLU A 221 -1.41 11.64 10.01
N GLY A 222 -2.24 12.70 9.97
CA GLY A 222 -2.12 13.73 8.93
C GLY A 222 -2.67 13.25 7.59
N GLU A 223 -3.59 12.29 7.59
CA GLU A 223 -4.20 11.72 6.38
C GLU A 223 -4.80 12.79 5.45
N PRO A 224 -4.57 12.70 4.12
CA PRO A 224 -5.10 13.66 3.17
C PRO A 224 -6.63 13.64 3.08
N SER A 225 -7.21 14.70 2.50
CA SER A 225 -8.58 14.63 1.98
C SER A 225 -8.63 13.72 0.74
N ASP A 226 -9.81 13.12 0.46
CA ASP A 226 -10.00 12.18 -0.66
C ASP A 226 -9.48 12.69 -2.01
N ASP A 227 -9.48 14.01 -2.23
CA ASP A 227 -9.00 14.65 -3.44
C ASP A 227 -7.59 15.25 -3.33
N TYR A 228 -6.89 15.01 -2.22
CA TYR A 228 -5.57 15.59 -1.90
C TYR A 228 -5.54 17.14 -1.95
N SER A 229 -6.69 17.81 -1.84
CA SER A 229 -6.72 19.28 -1.82
C SER A 229 -6.30 19.86 -0.46
N ASN A 230 -6.40 19.08 0.60
CA ASN A 230 -5.89 19.33 1.94
C ASN A 230 -5.13 18.10 2.41
N ASP A 231 -3.81 18.23 2.58
CA ASP A 231 -2.89 17.14 2.88
C ASP A 231 -1.89 17.65 3.93
N PRO A 232 -2.23 17.54 5.22
CA PRO A 232 -1.37 17.96 6.31
C PRO A 232 -0.16 17.03 6.45
N GLU A 233 0.90 17.51 7.10
CA GLU A 233 2.06 16.68 7.43
C GLU A 233 1.73 15.77 8.62
N GLY A 234 2.10 14.50 8.55
CA GLY A 234 2.11 13.61 9.72
C GLY A 234 3.06 14.16 10.81
N SER A 235 2.74 13.91 12.07
CA SER A 235 3.54 14.44 13.17
C SER A 235 3.33 13.66 14.47
N ILE A 236 4.23 13.86 15.45
CA ILE A 236 4.09 13.34 16.80
C ILE A 236 3.95 14.49 17.77
N THR A 237 2.83 14.56 18.50
CA THR A 237 2.65 15.54 19.59
C THR A 237 3.21 14.98 20.88
N VAL A 238 4.23 15.63 21.43
CA VAL A 238 4.85 15.31 22.73
C VAL A 238 4.33 16.28 23.79
N ILE A 239 3.66 15.75 24.81
CA ILE A 239 2.98 16.52 25.87
C ILE A 239 3.71 16.22 27.19
N ASP A 240 4.50 17.17 27.70
CA ASP A 240 5.14 17.07 29.03
C ASP A 240 4.09 17.33 30.13
N VAL A 241 3.74 16.27 30.85
CA VAL A 241 2.82 16.27 31.98
C VAL A 241 3.52 16.13 33.33
N SER A 242 4.86 16.15 33.37
CA SER A 242 5.67 16.05 34.61
C SER A 242 5.38 17.16 35.61
N GLY A 243 4.96 18.33 35.14
CA GLY A 243 4.50 19.47 35.94
C GLY A 243 3.04 19.36 36.41
N GLY A 244 2.30 18.34 35.98
CA GLY A 244 0.88 18.09 36.25
C GLY A 244 -0.01 18.43 35.05
N PHE A 245 -1.21 17.85 35.03
CA PHE A 245 -2.16 17.83 33.91
C PHE A 245 -2.97 19.13 33.71
N GLN A 246 -2.87 20.12 34.61
CA GLN A 246 -3.64 21.37 34.52
C GLN A 246 -3.11 22.33 33.43
N SER A 247 -1.83 22.25 33.11
CA SER A 247 -1.18 23.14 32.14
C SER A 247 0.08 22.45 31.60
N PRO A 248 -0.08 21.37 30.84
CA PRO A 248 1.06 20.67 30.27
C PRO A 248 1.75 21.51 29.20
N THR A 249 3.01 21.19 28.90
CA THR A 249 3.77 21.80 27.81
C THR A 249 3.70 20.90 26.58
N VAL A 250 3.45 21.49 25.41
CA VAL A 250 3.33 20.76 24.14
C VAL A 250 4.48 21.11 23.21
N ALA A 251 5.04 20.11 22.57
CA ALA A 251 5.98 20.22 21.46
C ALA A 251 5.60 19.25 20.36
N THR A 252 5.94 19.59 19.11
CA THR A 252 5.70 18.74 17.94
C THR A 252 7.02 18.22 17.40
N ALA A 253 7.14 16.92 17.21
CA ALA A 253 8.20 16.28 16.47
C ALA A 253 7.67 16.02 15.05
N ASP A 254 8.16 16.76 14.06
CA ASP A 254 7.75 16.70 12.66
C ASP A 254 8.71 15.87 11.81
N PHE A 255 8.29 15.55 10.59
CA PHE A 255 9.07 14.77 9.63
C PHE A 255 9.76 15.63 8.55
N THR A 256 9.70 16.97 8.64
CA THR A 256 10.23 17.89 7.60
C THR A 256 11.72 17.72 7.35
N ALA A 257 12.47 17.22 8.34
CA ALA A 257 13.90 16.92 8.19
C ALA A 257 14.20 15.81 7.17
N PHE A 258 13.21 14.98 6.82
CA PHE A 258 13.30 13.87 5.85
C PHE A 258 12.83 14.26 4.45
N ASN A 259 12.28 15.47 4.27
CA ASN A 259 11.93 15.99 2.95
C ASN A 259 13.16 16.10 2.04
N ASP A 260 12.93 16.17 0.74
CA ASP A 260 13.99 16.26 -0.27
C ASP A 260 14.93 17.46 0.02
N GLY A 261 16.23 17.18 0.16
CA GLY A 261 17.22 18.17 0.59
C GLY A 261 17.21 18.49 2.10
N GLY A 262 16.42 17.78 2.90
CA GLY A 262 16.38 17.88 4.37
C GLY A 262 17.68 17.41 5.04
N ALA A 263 17.72 17.53 6.37
CA ALA A 263 18.93 17.23 7.16
C ALA A 263 19.09 15.73 7.46
N LYS A 264 18.02 14.92 7.33
CA LYS A 264 17.99 13.50 7.64
C LYS A 264 17.62 12.68 6.39
N THR A 265 17.93 11.40 6.43
CA THR A 265 17.57 10.43 5.38
C THR A 265 16.86 9.26 6.02
N LEU A 266 15.91 8.67 5.31
CA LEU A 266 15.25 7.45 5.70
C LEU A 266 16.24 6.29 5.79
N THR A 267 16.08 5.40 6.77
CA THR A 267 16.94 4.24 6.98
C THR A 267 16.25 2.96 6.50
N GLY A 268 16.90 2.23 5.60
CA GLY A 268 16.33 1.00 5.03
C GLY A 268 15.22 1.26 3.99
N PRO A 269 14.44 0.23 3.63
CA PRO A 269 13.43 0.30 2.57
C PRO A 269 12.09 0.86 3.11
N VAL A 270 12.05 2.14 3.43
CA VAL A 270 10.79 2.84 3.73
C VAL A 270 10.00 3.00 2.43
N ARG A 271 8.73 2.61 2.43
CA ARG A 271 7.84 2.83 1.30
C ARG A 271 7.41 4.29 1.29
N ILE A 272 7.67 4.97 0.20
CA ILE A 272 7.23 6.36 -0.03
C ILE A 272 6.35 6.38 -1.28
N SER A 273 5.18 7.00 -1.17
CA SER A 273 4.22 7.10 -2.26
C SER A 273 4.85 7.73 -3.51
N PRO A 274 4.51 7.25 -4.71
CA PRO A 274 4.90 7.91 -5.96
C PRO A 274 4.50 9.39 -6.02
N LYS A 275 3.45 9.82 -5.32
CA LYS A 275 3.07 11.24 -5.22
C LYS A 275 4.16 12.11 -4.57
N ALA A 276 4.90 11.56 -3.60
CA ALA A 276 5.96 12.28 -2.89
C ALA A 276 7.32 12.23 -3.61
N THR A 277 7.54 11.23 -4.46
CA THR A 277 8.82 11.03 -5.15
C THR A 277 8.83 11.52 -6.59
N ALA A 278 7.67 11.64 -7.23
CA ALA A 278 7.56 12.06 -8.60
C ALA A 278 7.80 13.57 -8.75
N ALA A 279 8.68 13.94 -9.67
CA ALA A 279 8.69 15.31 -10.16
C ALA A 279 7.32 15.64 -10.78
N GLN A 280 6.88 16.91 -10.67
CA GLN A 280 5.70 17.36 -11.43
C GLN A 280 5.86 16.89 -12.88
N PRO A 281 4.84 16.24 -13.48
CA PRO A 281 4.98 15.74 -14.83
C PRO A 281 5.37 16.90 -15.75
N GLU A 282 6.50 16.72 -16.44
CA GLU A 282 6.86 17.63 -17.53
C GLU A 282 5.74 17.54 -18.57
N ALA A 283 5.34 18.67 -19.13
CA ALA A 283 4.35 18.64 -20.19
C ALA A 283 4.80 17.61 -21.23
N PRO A 284 3.95 16.67 -21.65
CA PRO A 284 4.34 15.66 -22.62
C PRO A 284 5.00 16.38 -23.79
N ALA A 285 6.14 15.84 -24.25
CA ALA A 285 6.85 16.42 -25.37
C ALA A 285 5.82 16.56 -26.52
N PRO A 286 5.68 17.75 -27.10
CA PRO A 286 4.70 17.92 -28.15
C PRO A 286 4.97 16.93 -29.25
N SER A 287 3.91 16.30 -29.78
CA SER A 287 4.02 15.31 -30.87
C SER A 287 4.87 15.87 -32.00
N THR A 288 5.78 15.06 -32.53
CA THR A 288 6.64 15.45 -33.65
C THR A 288 5.80 15.82 -34.87
N PRO A 289 6.29 16.69 -35.77
CA PRO A 289 5.58 17.01 -37.02
C PRO A 289 5.26 15.75 -37.83
N TRP A 290 4.17 15.78 -38.57
CA TRP A 290 3.75 14.68 -39.44
C TRP A 290 3.26 15.20 -40.82
N ILE A 291 3.12 14.25 -41.79
CA ILE A 291 2.52 14.49 -43.08
C ILE A 291 1.01 14.44 -42.90
N ASN A 292 0.28 15.56 -43.21
CA ASN A 292 -1.13 15.76 -42.86
C ASN A 292 -2.09 15.65 -44.04
N GLU A 293 -1.69 16.15 -45.23
CA GLU A 293 -2.50 16.15 -46.43
C GLU A 293 -1.61 16.12 -47.67
N ILE A 294 -2.03 15.45 -48.73
CA ILE A 294 -1.32 15.42 -50.01
C ILE A 294 -2.31 15.38 -51.19
N HIS A 295 -1.97 16.11 -52.25
CA HIS A 295 -2.61 16.01 -53.53
C HIS A 295 -1.56 15.79 -54.63
N TYR A 296 -1.57 14.63 -55.31
CA TYR A 296 -0.53 14.24 -56.27
C TYR A 296 -1.05 13.79 -57.64
N ASP A 297 -2.36 13.46 -57.82
CA ASP A 297 -2.94 13.00 -59.10
C ASP A 297 -4.42 13.40 -59.19
N ASN A 298 -4.85 13.86 -60.39
CA ASN A 298 -6.25 14.17 -60.66
C ASN A 298 -6.61 13.96 -62.14
N GLU A 299 -7.92 14.05 -62.44
CA GLU A 299 -8.44 13.96 -63.81
C GLU A 299 -7.81 15.02 -64.74
N GLY A 300 -7.18 14.54 -65.82
CA GLY A 300 -6.58 15.39 -66.85
C GLY A 300 -5.09 15.70 -66.61
N THR A 301 -4.73 16.98 -66.55
CA THR A 301 -3.39 17.41 -66.15
C THR A 301 -3.35 17.64 -64.67
N ASP A 302 -2.43 17.00 -63.94
CA ASP A 302 -2.32 17.17 -62.49
C ASP A 302 -2.06 18.65 -62.17
N SER A 303 -2.93 19.22 -61.40
CA SER A 303 -2.90 20.63 -61.08
C SER A 303 -3.36 20.92 -59.66
N GLY A 304 -2.73 21.90 -59.02
CA GLY A 304 -3.00 22.22 -57.62
C GLY A 304 -2.37 21.26 -56.65
N GLU A 305 -1.31 20.56 -57.09
CA GLU A 305 -0.56 19.62 -56.27
C GLU A 305 0.09 20.30 -55.07
N PHE A 306 0.05 19.64 -53.94
CA PHE A 306 0.69 20.12 -52.69
C PHE A 306 0.96 18.97 -51.73
N VAL A 307 1.84 19.24 -50.76
CA VAL A 307 1.99 18.47 -49.55
C VAL A 307 1.83 19.43 -48.39
N GLU A 308 1.10 19.00 -47.37
CA GLU A 308 0.94 19.69 -46.09
C GLU A 308 1.51 18.84 -44.96
N PHE A 309 2.21 19.50 -44.07
CA PHE A 309 2.72 18.93 -42.82
C PHE A 309 2.02 19.66 -41.67
N ALA A 310 1.73 18.93 -40.61
CA ALA A 310 1.19 19.48 -39.39
C ALA A 310 2.21 19.31 -38.22
N ALA A 311 2.16 20.25 -37.31
CA ALA A 311 2.83 20.19 -36.03
C ALA A 311 1.93 20.83 -34.97
N PRO A 312 2.05 20.52 -33.67
CA PRO A 312 1.41 21.25 -32.61
C PRO A 312 1.68 22.77 -32.74
N ALA A 313 0.67 23.61 -32.47
CA ALA A 313 0.84 25.05 -32.59
C ALA A 313 1.95 25.56 -31.64
N GLY A 314 2.94 26.22 -32.23
CA GLY A 314 4.11 26.74 -31.51
C GLY A 314 5.29 25.76 -31.43
N PHE A 315 5.18 24.56 -32.00
CA PHE A 315 6.28 23.58 -32.05
C PHE A 315 7.49 24.18 -32.78
N ASP A 316 8.71 23.98 -32.27
CA ASP A 316 9.94 24.44 -32.93
C ASP A 316 10.32 23.50 -34.07
N THR A 317 10.01 23.92 -35.28
CA THR A 317 10.34 23.18 -36.51
C THR A 317 11.71 23.57 -37.12
N THR A 318 12.59 24.19 -36.32
CA THR A 318 13.96 24.55 -36.76
C THR A 318 14.72 23.26 -37.12
N GLY A 319 15.26 23.25 -38.35
CA GLY A 319 15.99 22.07 -38.88
C GLY A 319 15.12 21.07 -39.62
N TYR A 320 13.79 21.06 -39.38
CA TYR A 320 12.90 20.15 -40.11
C TYR A 320 12.87 20.40 -41.59
N ARG A 321 12.79 19.33 -42.38
CA ARG A 321 12.77 19.34 -43.84
C ARG A 321 11.89 18.22 -44.37
N PHE A 322 11.55 18.31 -45.65
CA PHE A 322 10.92 17.21 -46.36
C PHE A 322 11.66 16.89 -47.67
N GLN A 323 11.45 15.69 -48.15
CA GLN A 323 11.87 15.24 -49.49
C GLN A 323 10.76 14.44 -50.15
N LEU A 324 10.59 14.69 -51.49
CA LEU A 324 9.79 13.79 -52.34
C LEU A 324 10.69 12.72 -52.89
N ILE A 325 10.27 11.45 -52.80
CA ILE A 325 11.05 10.26 -53.13
C ILE A 325 10.47 9.59 -54.37
N ASN A 326 11.31 9.35 -55.36
CA ASN A 326 10.94 8.51 -56.50
C ASN A 326 11.10 7.02 -56.10
N GLY A 327 10.02 6.32 -56.00
CA GLY A 327 10.03 4.94 -55.53
C GLY A 327 10.65 3.95 -56.51
N ASN A 328 10.69 4.27 -57.80
CA ASN A 328 11.34 3.40 -58.77
C ASN A 328 12.85 3.23 -58.54
N ASN A 329 13.53 4.28 -58.04
CA ASN A 329 14.97 4.27 -57.79
C ASN A 329 15.34 4.66 -56.35
N GLY A 330 14.37 4.96 -55.51
CA GLY A 330 14.54 5.34 -54.09
C GLY A 330 15.21 6.70 -53.89
N ALA A 331 15.42 7.49 -54.92
CA ALA A 331 16.14 8.75 -54.79
C ALA A 331 15.24 9.95 -54.55
N PRO A 332 15.63 10.91 -53.67
CA PRO A 332 14.95 12.15 -53.53
C PRO A 332 15.05 13.03 -54.80
N TYR A 333 13.95 13.66 -55.24
CA TYR A 333 13.93 14.51 -56.42
C TYR A 333 13.53 15.95 -56.16
N ALA A 334 12.92 16.23 -55.02
CA ALA A 334 12.60 17.59 -54.60
C ALA A 334 12.56 17.62 -53.06
N GLY A 335 12.68 18.80 -52.49
CA GLY A 335 12.60 18.99 -51.01
C GLY A 335 12.75 20.46 -50.64
N ASN A 336 12.47 20.79 -49.37
CA ASN A 336 12.64 22.14 -48.81
C ASN A 336 12.74 22.04 -47.28
N THR A 337 13.14 23.14 -46.63
CA THR A 337 13.08 23.28 -45.16
C THR A 337 11.74 23.89 -44.76
N PHE A 338 11.24 23.58 -43.56
CA PHE A 338 9.98 24.11 -43.03
C PHE A 338 10.00 25.64 -42.96
N ALA A 339 11.15 26.26 -42.67
CA ALA A 339 11.34 27.71 -42.68
C ALA A 339 10.97 28.39 -44.00
N ASN A 340 10.96 27.66 -45.12
CA ASN A 340 10.62 28.16 -46.46
C ASN A 340 9.19 27.81 -46.90
N LEU A 341 8.39 27.16 -46.05
CA LEU A 341 7.02 26.79 -46.37
C LEU A 341 6.04 27.86 -45.92
N THR A 342 4.84 27.85 -46.50
CA THR A 342 3.76 28.70 -46.03
C THR A 342 3.15 28.13 -44.80
N LYS A 343 3.25 28.84 -43.67
CA LYS A 343 2.70 28.43 -42.39
C LYS A 343 1.35 29.12 -42.15
N THR A 344 0.38 28.35 -41.69
CA THR A 344 -0.91 28.81 -41.13
C THR A 344 -1.19 28.07 -39.83
N THR A 345 -1.98 28.65 -38.91
CA THR A 345 -2.39 28.01 -37.68
C THR A 345 -3.89 27.76 -37.73
N SER A 346 -4.32 26.50 -37.52
CA SER A 346 -5.73 26.11 -37.57
C SER A 346 -5.98 24.91 -36.69
N GLY A 347 -7.03 24.92 -35.86
CA GLY A 347 -7.46 23.80 -35.04
C GLY A 347 -6.39 23.29 -34.05
N GLY A 348 -5.55 24.17 -33.50
CA GLY A 348 -4.47 23.76 -32.59
C GLY A 348 -3.18 23.30 -33.25
N LEU A 349 -3.14 23.27 -34.58
CA LEU A 349 -2.00 22.88 -35.40
C LEU A 349 -1.37 24.02 -36.16
N ASP A 350 -0.06 24.04 -36.33
CA ASP A 350 0.70 24.79 -37.30
C ASP A 350 0.84 23.94 -38.58
N LEU A 351 0.24 24.42 -39.68
CA LEU A 351 0.19 23.74 -40.96
C LEU A 351 1.21 24.35 -41.92
N TYR A 352 2.08 23.52 -42.47
CA TYR A 352 3.17 23.91 -43.35
C TYR A 352 2.89 23.40 -44.77
N VAL A 353 2.54 24.26 -45.67
CA VAL A 353 2.11 23.92 -47.01
C VAL A 353 3.20 24.17 -48.03
N VAL A 354 3.43 23.20 -48.90
CA VAL A 354 4.25 23.33 -50.09
C VAL A 354 3.42 23.06 -51.35
N ASN A 355 3.08 24.15 -52.09
CA ASN A 355 2.44 24.00 -53.38
C ASN A 355 3.46 23.62 -54.46
N ARG A 356 3.08 22.75 -55.38
CA ARG A 356 3.92 22.30 -56.49
C ARG A 356 3.36 22.75 -57.84
N PRO A 357 4.22 22.93 -58.87
CA PRO A 357 3.73 23.16 -60.19
C PRO A 357 2.98 21.92 -60.73
N SER A 358 2.11 22.11 -61.74
CA SER A 358 1.42 20.99 -62.38
C SER A 358 2.39 19.89 -62.83
N ASN A 359 2.05 18.62 -62.54
CA ASN A 359 2.92 17.41 -62.64
C ASN A 359 4.26 17.59 -61.87
N GLY A 360 4.24 18.26 -60.73
CA GLY A 360 5.41 18.51 -59.89
C GLY A 360 5.60 17.49 -58.78
N ILE A 361 4.60 16.72 -58.47
CA ILE A 361 4.66 15.52 -57.62
C ILE A 361 4.56 14.32 -58.57
N GLN A 362 5.47 13.37 -58.42
CA GLN A 362 5.43 12.15 -59.23
C GLN A 362 4.27 11.25 -58.76
N ASN A 363 3.60 10.62 -59.71
CA ASN A 363 2.44 9.77 -59.49
C ASN A 363 2.66 8.35 -60.07
N GLY A 364 3.92 7.90 -60.16
CA GLY A 364 4.27 6.54 -60.53
C GLY A 364 4.25 5.61 -59.34
N ALA A 365 3.79 4.40 -59.52
CA ALA A 365 3.72 3.41 -58.45
C ALA A 365 5.05 2.67 -58.21
N PRO A 366 5.65 2.72 -56.99
CA PRO A 366 5.33 3.59 -55.85
C PRO A 366 6.08 4.93 -55.91
N ASP A 367 5.55 6.00 -55.31
CA ASP A 367 6.25 7.25 -54.99
C ASP A 367 5.93 7.69 -53.58
N GLY A 368 6.63 8.67 -53.00
CA GLY A 368 6.44 8.99 -51.60
C GLY A 368 6.98 10.32 -51.13
N VAL A 369 6.71 10.63 -49.88
CA VAL A 369 7.13 11.81 -49.13
C VAL A 369 7.86 11.39 -47.86
N ALA A 370 9.04 11.96 -47.64
CA ALA A 370 9.80 11.83 -46.40
C ALA A 370 9.75 13.12 -45.59
N LEU A 371 9.49 13.00 -44.32
CA LEU A 371 9.72 14.03 -43.31
C LEU A 371 11.05 13.73 -42.61
N LEU A 372 11.90 14.77 -42.53
CA LEU A 372 13.24 14.68 -41.99
C LEU A 372 13.36 15.59 -40.77
N GLY A 373 13.72 15.00 -39.62
CA GLY A 373 14.01 15.73 -38.39
C GLY A 373 15.48 16.18 -38.33
N PRO A 374 15.78 17.19 -37.49
CA PRO A 374 17.15 17.61 -37.26
C PRO A 374 17.91 16.59 -36.44
N GLY A 375 19.13 16.25 -36.84
CA GLY A 375 20.07 15.50 -36.00
C GLY A 375 20.67 16.39 -34.89
N PRO A 376 21.54 15.82 -34.06
CA PRO A 376 22.14 16.50 -32.91
C PRO A 376 22.82 17.84 -33.24
N ASP A 377 23.28 17.99 -34.47
CA ASP A 377 23.92 19.24 -34.95
C ASP A 377 22.95 20.02 -35.87
N VAL A 378 21.99 20.73 -35.23
CA VAL A 378 20.96 21.48 -35.92
C VAL A 378 21.58 22.44 -36.96
N GLY A 379 21.35 22.17 -38.23
CA GLY A 379 21.93 22.89 -39.36
C GLY A 379 22.96 22.10 -40.16
N SER A 380 23.41 20.95 -39.68
CA SER A 380 24.14 19.94 -40.44
C SER A 380 23.14 19.01 -41.13
N GLN A 381 23.13 18.99 -42.44
CA GLN A 381 22.22 18.09 -43.20
C GLN A 381 22.73 16.65 -43.29
N SER A 382 23.85 16.34 -42.69
CA SER A 382 24.51 15.03 -42.82
C SER A 382 24.08 14.07 -41.70
N ASP A 383 23.49 14.57 -40.64
CA ASP A 383 23.07 13.84 -39.47
C ASP A 383 21.54 13.90 -39.23
N ASP A 384 20.79 14.49 -40.20
CA ASP A 384 19.32 14.46 -40.14
C ASP A 384 18.78 13.03 -40.07
N THR A 385 17.63 12.89 -39.42
CA THR A 385 16.91 11.62 -39.25
C THR A 385 15.75 11.52 -40.26
N CYS A 386 15.38 10.29 -40.62
CA CYS A 386 14.18 10.02 -41.41
C CYS A 386 13.03 9.73 -40.45
N ASP A 387 12.31 10.75 -40.02
CA ASP A 387 11.27 10.65 -38.99
C ASP A 387 10.00 9.99 -39.52
N MET A 388 9.70 10.22 -40.81
CA MET A 388 8.56 9.59 -41.47
C MET A 388 8.84 9.39 -42.93
N LEU A 389 8.51 8.21 -43.47
CA LEU A 389 8.51 7.94 -44.91
C LEU A 389 7.16 7.32 -45.30
N LEU A 390 6.29 8.12 -45.89
CA LEU A 390 5.03 7.67 -46.45
C LEU A 390 5.12 7.46 -47.96
N SER A 391 4.41 6.44 -48.44
CA SER A 391 4.31 6.16 -49.87
C SER A 391 2.85 5.99 -50.29
N TYR A 392 2.61 6.21 -51.55
CA TYR A 392 1.35 5.95 -52.23
C TYR A 392 1.55 5.04 -53.43
N GLU A 393 0.52 4.23 -53.75
CA GLU A 393 0.51 3.26 -54.86
C GLU A 393 1.61 2.16 -54.76
N GLY A 394 1.97 1.81 -53.53
CA GLY A 394 2.93 0.74 -53.23
C GLY A 394 4.01 1.14 -52.21
N VAL A 395 4.74 0.17 -51.72
CA VAL A 395 5.77 0.33 -50.69
C VAL A 395 7.11 0.64 -51.30
N ILE A 396 7.85 1.64 -50.81
CA ILE A 396 9.23 1.97 -51.13
C ILE A 396 10.15 1.25 -50.14
N SER A 397 10.95 0.26 -50.62
CA SER A 397 11.92 -0.44 -49.79
C SER A 397 13.39 -0.17 -50.19
N ASN A 398 13.61 0.68 -51.20
CA ASN A 398 14.90 1.00 -51.78
C ASN A 398 15.29 2.48 -51.61
N ALA A 399 14.70 3.17 -50.62
CA ALA A 399 15.02 4.57 -50.38
C ALA A 399 16.52 4.81 -50.18
N THR A 400 17.00 5.95 -50.71
CA THR A 400 18.42 6.36 -50.64
C THR A 400 18.56 7.71 -49.92
N GLY A 401 19.79 8.13 -49.64
CA GLY A 401 20.05 9.34 -48.89
C GLY A 401 19.78 9.19 -47.42
N ILE A 402 19.10 10.12 -46.76
CA ILE A 402 18.81 10.13 -45.32
C ILE A 402 17.88 8.97 -44.92
N CYS A 403 16.90 8.63 -45.76
CA CYS A 403 15.99 7.50 -45.51
C CYS A 403 16.56 6.15 -46.03
N ALA A 404 17.86 6.04 -46.26
CA ALA A 404 18.45 4.76 -46.69
C ALA A 404 18.24 3.66 -45.64
N GLY A 405 17.65 2.55 -46.09
CA GLY A 405 17.33 1.42 -45.21
C GLY A 405 15.95 1.49 -44.55
N VAL A 406 15.26 2.59 -44.68
CA VAL A 406 13.88 2.74 -44.18
C VAL A 406 12.89 2.22 -45.24
N THR A 407 11.94 1.40 -44.82
CA THR A 407 10.81 0.96 -45.64
C THR A 407 9.64 1.87 -45.38
N SER A 408 8.98 2.38 -46.44
CA SER A 408 7.87 3.31 -46.29
C SER A 408 6.62 2.65 -45.69
N THR A 409 5.82 3.42 -44.97
CA THR A 409 4.43 3.13 -44.68
C THR A 409 3.58 3.54 -45.86
N GLU A 410 2.82 2.62 -46.45
CA GLU A 410 1.92 2.92 -47.55
C GLU A 410 0.63 3.55 -47.02
N MET A 411 0.20 4.67 -47.65
CA MET A 411 -1.12 5.26 -47.38
C MET A 411 -2.21 4.36 -47.98
N ASP A 412 -3.19 3.97 -47.16
CA ASP A 412 -4.29 3.06 -47.56
C ASP A 412 -5.24 3.68 -48.62
N VAL A 413 -5.14 4.97 -48.82
CA VAL A 413 -5.97 5.76 -49.77
C VAL A 413 -5.10 6.35 -50.85
N VAL A 414 -5.51 6.16 -52.09
CA VAL A 414 -4.76 6.62 -53.28
C VAL A 414 -5.55 7.58 -54.13
N GLN A 415 -4.88 8.43 -54.86
CA GLN A 415 -5.41 9.24 -55.96
C GLN A 415 -5.06 8.58 -57.31
N GLY A 416 -5.76 8.91 -58.36
CA GLY A 416 -5.48 8.43 -59.70
C GLY A 416 -6.12 9.32 -60.76
N SER A 417 -5.93 9.00 -62.02
CA SER A 417 -6.38 9.80 -63.18
C SER A 417 -7.92 10.00 -63.29
N SER A 418 -8.68 9.46 -62.36
CA SER A 418 -10.14 9.69 -62.21
C SER A 418 -10.49 10.51 -60.98
N THR A 419 -9.52 10.91 -60.15
CA THR A 419 -9.73 11.76 -58.99
C THR A 419 -10.21 13.12 -59.39
N PRO A 420 -11.36 13.63 -58.88
CA PRO A 420 -11.82 14.98 -59.23
C PRO A 420 -10.82 16.06 -58.80
N VAL A 421 -10.66 17.07 -59.64
CA VAL A 421 -9.85 18.25 -59.29
C VAL A 421 -10.32 18.87 -57.98
N GLY A 422 -9.40 19.18 -57.06
CA GLY A 422 -9.71 19.78 -55.76
C GLY A 422 -10.01 18.77 -54.64
N GLN A 423 -9.67 17.51 -54.87
CA GLN A 423 -9.60 16.49 -53.79
C GLN A 423 -8.16 16.22 -53.38
N SER A 424 -7.99 15.71 -52.15
CA SER A 424 -6.73 15.27 -51.56
C SER A 424 -6.87 13.98 -50.83
N VAL A 425 -5.77 13.39 -50.44
CA VAL A 425 -5.67 12.37 -49.36
C VAL A 425 -5.28 13.12 -48.11
N GLN A 426 -6.09 13.06 -47.07
CA GLN A 426 -5.95 13.85 -45.86
C GLN A 426 -6.27 12.99 -44.61
N LEU A 427 -5.68 13.34 -43.46
CA LEU A 427 -5.93 12.70 -42.20
C LEU A 427 -7.26 13.16 -41.59
N THR A 428 -7.98 12.25 -40.93
CA THR A 428 -9.20 12.49 -40.15
C THR A 428 -9.18 11.66 -38.88
N GLY A 429 -9.96 12.07 -37.87
CA GLY A 429 -9.98 11.41 -36.53
C GLY A 429 -9.73 12.44 -35.43
N THR A 430 -9.63 11.94 -34.21
CA THR A 430 -9.39 12.74 -33.00
C THR A 430 -8.18 12.17 -32.28
N GLY A 431 -7.23 13.02 -31.88
CA GLY A 431 -6.04 12.60 -31.14
C GLY A 431 -4.94 13.68 -31.15
N ASP A 432 -3.79 13.34 -30.60
CA ASP A 432 -2.68 14.25 -30.39
C ASP A 432 -1.44 13.96 -31.26
N GLY A 433 -1.42 12.86 -32.01
CA GLY A 433 -0.32 12.41 -32.86
C GLY A 433 -0.76 11.75 -34.16
N PHE A 434 0.22 11.50 -35.06
CA PHE A 434 -0.03 10.88 -36.36
C PHE A 434 -0.77 9.54 -36.28
N GLY A 435 -0.46 8.71 -35.26
CA GLY A 435 -1.03 7.37 -35.09
C GLY A 435 -2.52 7.35 -34.80
N ASP A 436 -3.10 8.47 -34.33
CA ASP A 436 -4.52 8.58 -33.97
C ASP A 436 -5.42 8.90 -35.16
N PHE A 437 -4.84 9.21 -36.28
CA PHE A 437 -5.54 9.64 -37.47
C PHE A 437 -5.54 8.56 -38.56
N SER A 438 -6.54 8.60 -39.41
CA SER A 438 -6.68 7.70 -40.57
C SER A 438 -6.79 8.49 -41.88
N TRP A 439 -6.26 7.94 -42.96
CA TRP A 439 -6.31 8.55 -44.28
C TRP A 439 -7.68 8.44 -44.93
N VAL A 440 -8.14 9.55 -45.52
CA VAL A 440 -9.37 9.61 -46.30
C VAL A 440 -9.18 10.44 -47.58
N ALA A 441 -9.94 10.12 -48.63
CA ALA A 441 -10.06 10.98 -49.79
C ALA A 441 -11.22 11.99 -49.61
N ALA A 442 -10.94 13.27 -49.63
CA ALA A 442 -11.95 14.33 -49.44
C ALA A 442 -11.63 15.60 -50.23
N ALA A 443 -12.52 16.60 -50.18
CA ALA A 443 -12.20 17.96 -50.71
C ALA A 443 -10.99 18.49 -49.97
N ASN A 444 -10.01 19.05 -50.70
CA ASN A 444 -8.77 19.52 -50.08
C ASN A 444 -9.02 20.69 -49.08
N THR A 445 -8.20 20.69 -48.03
CA THR A 445 -8.30 21.62 -46.91
C THR A 445 -7.02 22.45 -46.72
N ASN A 446 -6.14 22.37 -47.68
CA ASN A 446 -4.83 23.00 -47.79
C ASN A 446 -4.72 24.33 -46.99
N GLY A 447 -3.94 24.34 -45.93
CA GLY A 447 -3.72 25.48 -45.02
C GLY A 447 -4.79 25.69 -43.95
N THR A 448 -5.73 24.72 -43.78
CA THR A 448 -6.70 24.67 -42.69
C THR A 448 -6.80 23.24 -42.16
N ILE A 449 -7.18 23.06 -40.91
CA ILE A 449 -7.34 21.70 -40.34
C ILE A 449 -8.26 20.86 -41.22
N ASN A 450 -7.93 19.59 -41.43
CA ASN A 450 -8.67 18.68 -42.31
C ASN A 450 -10.11 18.47 -41.83
N THR A 451 -11.01 18.21 -42.79
CA THR A 451 -12.42 17.93 -42.44
C THR A 451 -12.55 16.66 -41.61
N GLY A 452 -13.04 16.81 -40.39
CA GLY A 452 -13.19 15.72 -39.45
C GLY A 452 -11.91 15.34 -38.70
N GLN A 453 -10.84 16.12 -38.81
CA GLN A 453 -9.67 16.06 -37.96
C GLN A 453 -9.86 16.96 -36.73
N THR A 454 -9.64 16.44 -35.54
CA THR A 454 -9.61 17.19 -34.28
C THR A 454 -8.28 16.91 -33.61
N TYR A 455 -7.47 17.95 -33.43
CA TYR A 455 -6.23 17.81 -32.63
C TYR A 455 -6.55 18.09 -31.17
N GLU A 456 -6.26 17.14 -30.32
CA GLU A 456 -6.33 17.27 -28.86
C GLU A 456 -4.96 17.68 -28.35
N VAL A 457 -4.88 18.83 -27.72
CA VAL A 457 -3.62 19.25 -27.08
C VAL A 457 -3.38 18.27 -25.92
N PRO A 458 -2.23 17.56 -25.88
CA PRO A 458 -1.94 16.67 -24.77
C PRO A 458 -2.13 17.41 -23.44
N SER A 459 -3.03 16.93 -22.61
CA SER A 459 -3.20 17.46 -21.26
C SER A 459 -2.18 16.77 -20.36
N VAL A 460 -1.39 17.54 -19.64
CA VAL A 460 -0.64 17.02 -18.51
C VAL A 460 -1.67 16.53 -17.49
N ALA A 461 -1.63 15.27 -17.12
CA ALA A 461 -2.36 14.84 -15.96
C ALA A 461 -1.84 15.66 -14.77
N SER A 462 -2.70 16.52 -14.24
CA SER A 462 -2.35 17.38 -13.12
C SER A 462 -2.51 16.55 -11.84
N PHE A 463 -1.44 16.32 -11.13
CA PHE A 463 -1.51 15.83 -9.77
C PHE A 463 -0.86 16.83 -8.80
N THR A 464 -1.27 16.81 -7.54
CA THR A 464 -0.60 17.57 -6.49
C THR A 464 0.53 16.70 -5.96
N ALA A 465 1.79 17.11 -6.21
CA ALA A 465 2.94 16.46 -5.59
C ALA A 465 2.96 16.83 -4.10
N ILE A 466 3.21 15.86 -3.26
CA ILE A 466 3.29 16.02 -1.80
C ILE A 466 4.75 15.93 -1.35
N THR A 467 5.02 16.26 -0.10
CA THR A 467 6.34 16.09 0.52
C THR A 467 6.45 14.72 1.19
N VAL A 468 7.67 14.27 1.50
CA VAL A 468 7.88 13.06 2.29
C VAL A 468 7.20 13.17 3.67
N ALA A 469 7.22 14.35 4.31
CA ALA A 469 6.58 14.59 5.60
C ALA A 469 5.03 14.49 5.54
N GLN A 470 4.43 14.74 4.38
CA GLN A 470 2.99 14.54 4.16
C GLN A 470 2.64 13.07 3.90
N ASP A 471 3.58 12.29 3.38
CA ASP A 471 3.39 10.86 3.10
C ASP A 471 3.70 9.96 4.31
N LEU A 472 4.41 10.49 5.32
CA LEU A 472 4.72 9.76 6.55
C LEU A 472 3.57 9.93 7.55
N GLU A 473 2.72 8.92 7.65
CA GLU A 473 1.47 8.92 8.40
C GLU A 473 1.63 8.06 9.69
N PRO A 474 1.94 8.68 10.85
CA PRO A 474 2.10 7.94 12.11
C PRO A 474 0.77 7.59 12.76
N GLU A 475 0.57 6.32 13.09
CA GLU A 475 -0.68 5.79 13.65
C GLU A 475 -0.55 5.40 15.13
N PHE A 476 0.33 4.49 15.46
CA PHE A 476 0.42 3.94 16.80
C PHE A 476 1.68 4.39 17.55
N VAL A 477 1.69 4.36 18.91
CA VAL A 477 2.86 4.73 19.72
C VAL A 477 3.17 3.69 20.80
N ALA A 478 4.48 3.40 20.99
CA ALA A 478 5.01 2.61 22.10
C ALA A 478 6.26 3.27 22.68
N PHE A 479 6.76 2.79 23.84
CA PHE A 479 7.80 3.47 24.58
C PHE A 479 8.93 2.55 25.00
N SER A 480 10.14 3.13 25.06
CA SER A 480 11.25 2.50 25.80
C SER A 480 10.91 2.38 27.30
N ALA A 481 11.45 1.36 27.95
CA ALA A 481 11.16 1.10 29.37
C ALA A 481 11.57 2.26 30.31
N ASP A 482 12.54 3.08 29.92
CA ASP A 482 12.99 4.25 30.68
C ASP A 482 12.15 5.51 30.42
N GLY A 483 11.24 5.48 29.45
CA GLY A 483 10.36 6.59 29.07
C GLY A 483 11.06 7.73 28.34
N GLY A 484 12.29 7.53 27.85
CA GLY A 484 13.06 8.55 27.14
C GLY A 484 12.84 8.57 25.62
N THR A 485 12.42 7.45 25.06
CA THR A 485 12.19 7.28 23.61
C THR A 485 10.75 6.79 23.37
N ALA A 486 10.09 7.38 22.40
CA ALA A 486 8.89 6.82 21.81
C ALA A 486 9.21 6.22 20.43
N TYR A 487 8.41 5.27 20.03
CA TYR A 487 8.38 4.69 18.69
C TYR A 487 6.99 4.93 18.12
N ALA A 488 6.87 5.16 16.81
CA ALA A 488 5.59 5.26 16.13
C ALA A 488 5.59 4.39 14.89
N THR A 489 4.52 3.63 14.65
CA THR A 489 4.29 2.94 13.38
C THR A 489 3.93 3.95 12.30
N LEU A 490 4.35 3.66 11.08
CA LEU A 490 4.00 4.34 9.84
C LEU A 490 3.54 3.21 8.91
N GLN A 491 2.25 2.86 8.99
CA GLN A 491 1.75 1.59 8.46
C GLN A 491 1.94 1.51 6.94
N GLU A 492 1.40 2.44 6.18
CA GLU A 492 1.48 2.44 4.71
C GLU A 492 2.92 2.63 4.22
N ASN A 493 3.78 3.27 5.03
CA ASN A 493 5.19 3.43 4.73
C ASN A 493 6.03 2.19 5.06
N ASN A 494 5.44 1.16 5.69
CA ASN A 494 6.12 -0.05 6.14
C ASN A 494 7.35 0.27 6.99
N ALA A 495 7.20 1.17 7.99
CA ALA A 495 8.29 1.73 8.76
C ALA A 495 7.94 2.00 10.22
N VAL A 496 8.96 2.32 11.02
CA VAL A 496 8.84 2.80 12.40
C VAL A 496 9.66 4.08 12.56
N ALA A 497 9.06 5.12 13.13
CA ALA A 497 9.74 6.34 13.54
C ALA A 497 10.27 6.22 14.98
N ILE A 498 11.43 6.82 15.26
CA ILE A 498 12.09 6.87 16.57
C ILE A 498 12.11 8.31 17.05
N ILE A 499 11.54 8.58 18.22
CA ILE A 499 11.35 9.92 18.75
C ILE A 499 12.08 10.08 20.08
N ASP A 500 12.96 11.08 20.21
CA ASP A 500 13.54 11.52 21.47
C ASP A 500 12.53 12.45 22.19
N LEU A 501 11.99 12.01 23.33
CA LEU A 501 10.94 12.73 24.05
C LEU A 501 11.47 13.99 24.74
N ALA A 502 12.75 14.04 25.11
CA ALA A 502 13.32 15.20 25.79
C ALA A 502 13.51 16.39 24.84
N THR A 503 13.74 16.13 23.56
CA THR A 503 13.94 17.16 22.53
C THR A 503 12.70 17.32 21.63
N ALA A 504 11.74 16.39 21.68
CA ALA A 504 10.62 16.27 20.77
C ALA A 504 11.10 16.28 19.31
N GLU A 505 12.01 15.37 18.98
CA GLU A 505 12.60 15.27 17.65
C GLU A 505 12.47 13.83 17.11
N VAL A 506 11.98 13.66 15.88
CA VAL A 506 12.09 12.38 15.15
C VAL A 506 13.56 12.17 14.80
N THR A 507 14.20 11.21 15.43
CA THR A 507 15.64 10.96 15.28
C THR A 507 15.96 10.09 14.08
N ASP A 508 15.10 9.12 13.75
CA ASP A 508 15.22 8.22 12.62
C ASP A 508 13.84 7.73 12.15
N VAL A 509 13.73 7.34 10.88
CA VAL A 509 12.60 6.59 10.30
C VAL A 509 13.19 5.35 9.67
N TYR A 510 12.75 4.19 10.13
CA TYR A 510 13.35 2.91 9.83
C TYR A 510 12.40 1.98 9.08
N GLY A 511 12.73 1.63 7.83
CA GLY A 511 11.96 0.70 7.00
C GLY A 511 12.13 -0.75 7.43
N LEU A 512 11.03 -1.48 7.54
CA LEU A 512 10.97 -2.84 8.09
C LEU A 512 11.40 -3.93 7.10
N GLY A 513 11.39 -3.65 5.79
CA GLY A 513 11.71 -4.63 4.77
C GLY A 513 10.51 -5.51 4.40
N PHE A 514 10.77 -6.73 3.92
CA PHE A 514 9.74 -7.56 3.30
C PHE A 514 9.86 -9.01 3.73
N LYS A 515 8.72 -9.70 3.87
CA LYS A 515 8.61 -11.12 4.15
C LYS A 515 8.52 -11.90 2.85
N ASP A 516 9.37 -12.90 2.67
CA ASP A 516 9.39 -13.75 1.46
C ASP A 516 8.51 -14.98 1.66
N TYR A 517 7.34 -15.01 1.01
CA TYR A 517 6.39 -16.13 1.08
C TYR A 517 6.82 -17.36 0.29
N SER A 518 7.90 -17.28 -0.49
CA SER A 518 8.48 -18.44 -1.16
C SER A 518 9.26 -19.35 -0.22
N LEU A 519 9.61 -18.85 0.98
CA LEU A 519 10.42 -19.59 1.96
C LEU A 519 9.54 -20.50 2.83
N PRO A 520 10.04 -21.72 3.15
CA PRO A 520 9.34 -22.59 4.11
C PRO A 520 9.16 -21.91 5.48
N GLY A 521 7.96 -22.03 6.04
CA GLY A 521 7.55 -21.39 7.29
C GLY A 521 6.84 -20.05 7.09
N ASN A 522 6.72 -19.57 5.85
CA ASN A 522 6.01 -18.34 5.48
C ASN A 522 4.85 -18.64 4.51
N GLU A 523 4.23 -19.80 4.63
CA GLU A 523 3.10 -20.19 3.78
C GLU A 523 1.89 -19.31 4.06
N ILE A 524 1.13 -18.96 3.02
CA ILE A 524 -0.16 -18.25 3.11
C ILE A 524 -1.21 -18.91 2.24
N ASP A 525 -2.48 -18.73 2.57
CA ASP A 525 -3.58 -18.90 1.64
C ASP A 525 -3.79 -17.59 0.85
N ALA A 526 -3.83 -17.66 -0.45
CA ALA A 526 -3.82 -16.48 -1.33
C ALA A 526 -5.09 -16.34 -2.19
N SER A 527 -6.09 -17.20 -1.97
CA SER A 527 -7.29 -17.22 -2.80
C SER A 527 -8.55 -17.52 -2.00
N ASP A 528 -9.58 -16.73 -2.25
CA ASP A 528 -10.95 -16.92 -1.76
C ASP A 528 -11.83 -17.72 -2.75
N ARG A 529 -11.23 -18.32 -3.80
CA ARG A 529 -11.94 -18.97 -4.92
C ARG A 529 -11.50 -20.40 -5.22
N ASP A 530 -10.74 -21.02 -4.36
CA ASP A 530 -10.30 -22.40 -4.55
C ASP A 530 -11.08 -23.43 -3.71
N ASP A 531 -12.12 -22.98 -2.98
CA ASP A 531 -13.06 -23.75 -2.15
C ASP A 531 -12.37 -24.60 -1.05
N ARG A 532 -11.23 -24.14 -0.52
CA ARG A 532 -10.47 -24.89 0.50
C ARG A 532 -9.41 -24.03 1.18
N VAL A 533 -9.00 -24.41 2.36
CA VAL A 533 -7.76 -23.90 2.97
C VAL A 533 -6.54 -24.41 2.16
N ASN A 534 -5.76 -23.51 1.60
CA ASN A 534 -4.65 -23.81 0.69
C ASN A 534 -3.34 -23.08 1.07
N ILE A 535 -2.99 -23.16 2.35
CA ILE A 535 -1.78 -22.56 2.91
C ILE A 535 -0.54 -23.21 2.27
N ARG A 536 0.23 -22.45 1.49
CA ARG A 536 1.43 -22.90 0.79
C ARG A 536 2.39 -21.75 0.47
N ASN A 537 3.61 -22.09 0.04
CA ASN A 537 4.56 -21.08 -0.44
C ASN A 537 4.16 -20.50 -1.80
N TRP A 538 4.34 -19.19 -1.93
CA TRP A 538 4.10 -18.43 -3.15
C TRP A 538 5.29 -17.53 -3.48
N SER A 539 5.58 -17.31 -4.78
CA SER A 539 6.68 -16.45 -5.22
C SER A 539 6.29 -14.97 -5.20
N VAL A 540 5.81 -14.50 -4.06
CA VAL A 540 5.46 -13.10 -3.78
C VAL A 540 6.03 -12.71 -2.42
N PHE A 541 6.13 -11.41 -2.17
CA PHE A 541 6.56 -10.85 -0.90
C PHE A 541 5.36 -10.24 -0.17
N GLY A 542 5.45 -10.12 1.17
CA GLY A 542 4.56 -9.30 1.99
C GLY A 542 5.32 -8.13 2.59
N THR A 543 4.69 -6.98 2.70
CA THR A 543 5.15 -5.89 3.56
C THR A 543 4.84 -6.24 5.02
N TYR A 544 5.58 -5.68 5.97
CA TYR A 544 5.17 -5.86 7.38
C TYR A 544 3.98 -4.96 7.73
N GLN A 545 4.06 -3.69 7.40
CA GLN A 545 3.01 -2.69 7.62
C GLN A 545 2.25 -2.90 8.94
N PRO A 546 2.95 -2.75 10.08
CA PRO A 546 2.31 -2.96 11.37
C PRO A 546 1.35 -1.81 11.68
N ASP A 547 0.16 -2.14 12.13
CA ASP A 547 -0.73 -1.23 12.82
C ASP A 547 -0.30 -1.13 14.30
N GLY A 548 -0.88 -1.94 15.19
CA GLY A 548 -0.56 -1.94 16.60
C GLY A 548 0.76 -2.62 16.94
N PHE A 549 1.46 -2.08 17.94
CA PHE A 549 2.70 -2.66 18.46
C PHE A 549 2.95 -2.25 19.91
N ASP A 550 3.82 -2.97 20.58
CA ASP A 550 4.27 -2.64 21.93
C ASP A 550 5.77 -2.92 22.09
N ALA A 551 6.37 -2.40 23.16
CA ALA A 551 7.80 -2.48 23.42
C ALA A 551 8.10 -3.13 24.77
N TYR A 552 9.18 -3.90 24.84
CA TYR A 552 9.70 -4.45 26.09
C TYR A 552 11.22 -4.49 26.09
N GLU A 553 11.81 -4.64 27.28
CA GLU A 553 13.25 -4.66 27.43
C GLU A 553 13.73 -6.02 27.95
N VAL A 554 14.77 -6.56 27.33
CA VAL A 554 15.48 -7.76 27.82
C VAL A 554 16.98 -7.45 27.87
N ASN A 555 17.55 -7.52 29.08
CA ASN A 555 18.98 -7.29 29.32
C ASN A 555 19.52 -5.93 28.82
N GLY A 556 18.70 -4.88 28.80
CA GLY A 556 19.07 -3.53 28.36
C GLY A 556 18.96 -3.30 26.86
N THR A 557 18.37 -4.23 26.12
CA THR A 557 18.00 -4.06 24.71
C THR A 557 16.49 -3.93 24.61
N THR A 558 16.03 -2.88 23.91
CA THR A 558 14.61 -2.70 23.59
C THR A 558 14.22 -3.55 22.38
N TYR A 559 13.10 -4.24 22.52
CA TYR A 559 12.45 -4.99 21.45
C TYR A 559 11.07 -4.42 21.19
N LEU A 560 10.71 -4.27 19.90
CA LEU A 560 9.34 -3.99 19.48
C LEU A 560 8.68 -5.30 19.06
N VAL A 561 7.41 -5.44 19.37
CA VAL A 561 6.54 -6.55 18.93
C VAL A 561 5.45 -5.94 18.07
N THR A 562 5.44 -6.24 16.79
CA THR A 562 4.53 -5.66 15.80
C THR A 562 3.48 -6.67 15.35
N ALA A 563 2.23 -6.24 15.26
CA ALA A 563 1.15 -6.94 14.57
C ALA A 563 1.14 -6.48 13.11
N ASN A 564 1.39 -7.39 12.17
CA ASN A 564 1.69 -7.05 10.78
C ASN A 564 0.45 -7.23 9.91
N GLU A 565 -0.47 -6.31 10.01
CA GLU A 565 -1.78 -6.33 9.35
C GLU A 565 -1.67 -6.01 7.87
N GLY A 566 -1.18 -4.81 7.57
CA GLY A 566 -1.08 -4.23 6.23
C GLY A 566 -2.28 -3.37 5.86
N ASP A 567 -2.01 -2.21 5.25
CA ASP A 567 -3.06 -1.38 4.67
C ASP A 567 -2.62 -0.71 3.36
N GLY A 568 -3.62 -0.30 2.54
CA GLY A 568 -3.46 0.37 1.25
C GLY A 568 -4.06 1.76 1.29
N ARG A 569 -3.56 2.64 0.42
CA ARG A 569 -4.12 3.97 0.24
C ARG A 569 -5.25 3.94 -0.77
N GLU A 570 -6.46 4.19 -0.30
CA GLU A 570 -7.67 4.24 -1.11
C GLU A 570 -8.40 5.56 -0.86
N TYR A 571 -8.20 6.54 -1.75
CA TYR A 571 -8.84 7.84 -1.70
C TYR A 571 -9.72 8.03 -2.94
N GLU A 572 -11.03 8.01 -2.75
CA GLU A 572 -12.04 8.10 -3.81
C GLU A 572 -12.73 9.46 -3.79
N SER A 573 -12.66 10.20 -4.91
CA SER A 573 -13.28 11.53 -5.02
C SER A 573 -13.95 11.78 -6.37
N ASP A 574 -14.84 12.78 -6.44
CA ASP A 574 -15.47 13.26 -7.69
C ASP A 574 -14.44 13.80 -8.71
N SER A 575 -13.23 14.15 -8.26
CA SER A 575 -12.15 14.71 -9.08
C SER A 575 -11.17 13.67 -9.63
N GLY A 576 -11.25 12.44 -9.15
CA GLY A 576 -10.40 11.30 -9.50
C GLY A 576 -9.97 10.54 -8.25
N ASP A 577 -9.76 9.25 -8.43
CA ASP A 577 -9.40 8.34 -7.33
C ASP A 577 -7.88 8.14 -7.29
N TYR A 578 -7.35 7.91 -6.10
CA TYR A 578 -5.99 7.42 -5.89
C TYR A 578 -6.05 6.10 -5.10
N ILE A 579 -5.70 5.00 -5.76
CA ILE A 579 -5.76 3.65 -5.18
C ILE A 579 -4.45 2.96 -5.49
N ASP A 580 -3.70 2.54 -4.47
CA ASP A 580 -2.38 1.92 -4.64
C ASP A 580 -2.39 0.39 -4.56
N GLU A 581 -3.56 -0.22 -4.63
CA GLU A 581 -3.72 -1.68 -4.69
C GLU A 581 -4.33 -2.16 -6.01
N ILE A 582 -4.01 -3.39 -6.40
CA ILE A 582 -4.57 -4.06 -7.56
C ILE A 582 -4.56 -5.58 -7.37
N ARG A 583 -5.54 -6.28 -7.93
CA ARG A 583 -5.51 -7.74 -7.99
C ARG A 583 -4.55 -8.23 -9.08
N ILE A 584 -3.79 -9.28 -8.78
CA ILE A 584 -2.81 -9.83 -9.76
C ILE A 584 -3.47 -10.21 -11.08
N LYS A 585 -4.72 -10.68 -11.08
CA LYS A 585 -5.45 -11.04 -12.31
C LYS A 585 -5.77 -9.85 -13.21
N ASP A 586 -5.85 -8.64 -12.64
CA ASP A 586 -6.20 -7.43 -13.37
C ASP A 586 -4.95 -6.79 -14.02
N LEU A 587 -3.75 -7.22 -13.63
CA LEU A 587 -2.50 -6.87 -14.33
C LEU A 587 -2.42 -7.55 -15.70
N VAL A 588 -2.00 -6.78 -16.71
CA VAL A 588 -1.87 -7.28 -18.09
C VAL A 588 -0.58 -8.10 -18.24
N ALA A 589 -0.61 -9.18 -19.01
CA ALA A 589 0.51 -10.12 -19.17
C ALA A 589 1.85 -9.47 -19.59
N THR A 590 1.82 -8.32 -20.25
CA THR A 590 3.02 -7.55 -20.62
C THR A 590 3.65 -6.78 -19.46
N GLN A 591 2.97 -6.68 -18.32
CA GLN A 591 3.46 -6.00 -17.13
C GLN A 591 4.34 -6.89 -16.23
N PHE A 592 4.63 -8.11 -16.63
CA PHE A 592 5.51 -9.01 -15.90
C PHE A 592 6.80 -9.26 -16.69
N THR A 593 7.96 -9.16 -16.04
CA THR A 593 9.22 -9.59 -16.68
C THR A 593 9.18 -11.08 -16.98
N ASP A 594 9.98 -11.53 -17.96
CA ASP A 594 10.11 -12.95 -18.29
C ASP A 594 10.55 -13.77 -17.06
N GLU A 595 11.44 -13.21 -16.22
CA GLU A 595 11.94 -13.85 -15.02
C GLU A 595 10.85 -14.00 -13.95
N LEU A 596 10.02 -12.98 -13.75
CA LEU A 596 8.89 -13.05 -12.82
C LEU A 596 7.85 -14.06 -13.30
N ASN A 597 7.51 -14.06 -14.60
CA ASN A 597 6.61 -15.05 -15.20
C ASN A 597 7.11 -16.49 -15.01
N GLU A 598 8.45 -16.73 -15.12
CA GLU A 598 9.04 -18.05 -14.87
C GLU A 598 8.92 -18.45 -13.40
N LYS A 599 9.14 -17.52 -12.46
CA LYS A 599 9.02 -17.76 -11.01
C LYS A 599 7.58 -18.06 -10.58
N LEU A 600 6.62 -17.30 -11.10
CA LEU A 600 5.19 -17.45 -10.74
C LEU A 600 4.56 -18.71 -11.39
N GLY A 601 5.06 -19.11 -12.56
CA GLY A 601 4.59 -20.29 -13.28
C GLY A 601 3.31 -20.08 -14.08
N THR A 602 2.81 -21.13 -14.70
CA THR A 602 1.60 -21.06 -15.54
C THR A 602 0.33 -21.02 -14.69
N GLY A 603 -0.63 -20.15 -15.04
CA GLY A 603 -1.93 -20.06 -14.39
C GLY A 603 -1.88 -19.34 -13.03
N PHE A 604 -0.84 -18.58 -12.75
CA PHE A 604 -0.77 -17.83 -11.49
C PHE A 604 -1.86 -16.75 -11.38
N GLN A 605 -2.34 -16.21 -12.51
CA GLN A 605 -3.44 -15.23 -12.56
C GLN A 605 -4.84 -15.88 -12.51
N ASP A 606 -4.95 -17.22 -12.44
CA ASP A 606 -6.23 -17.88 -12.23
C ASP A 606 -6.75 -17.58 -10.82
N ASP A 607 -8.06 -17.43 -10.67
CA ASP A 607 -8.69 -17.06 -9.39
C ASP A 607 -8.38 -18.07 -8.26
N GLU A 608 -8.17 -19.34 -8.58
CA GLU A 608 -7.82 -20.41 -7.63
C GLU A 608 -6.32 -20.42 -7.22
N ASN A 609 -5.52 -19.47 -7.72
CA ASN A 609 -4.11 -19.33 -7.40
C ASN A 609 -3.82 -17.93 -6.81
N LEU A 610 -2.97 -17.14 -7.47
CA LEU A 610 -2.63 -15.78 -7.04
C LEU A 610 -3.50 -14.69 -7.67
N GLY A 611 -4.37 -15.04 -8.63
CA GLY A 611 -5.11 -14.04 -9.42
C GLY A 611 -5.92 -13.07 -8.57
N ARG A 612 -6.45 -13.55 -7.46
CA ARG A 612 -7.26 -12.75 -6.53
C ARG A 612 -6.44 -11.92 -5.54
N LEU A 613 -5.18 -12.32 -5.26
CA LEU A 613 -4.35 -11.65 -4.24
C LEU A 613 -4.16 -10.17 -4.59
N LEU A 614 -4.41 -9.30 -3.59
CA LEU A 614 -4.13 -7.88 -3.66
C LEU A 614 -2.63 -7.62 -3.54
N VAL A 615 -2.11 -6.77 -4.41
CA VAL A 615 -0.70 -6.36 -4.42
C VAL A 615 -0.56 -4.85 -4.58
N MET A 616 0.54 -4.32 -4.08
CA MET A 616 0.90 -2.92 -4.19
C MET A 616 1.27 -2.58 -5.63
N THR A 617 0.81 -1.44 -6.11
CA THR A 617 1.03 -0.99 -7.49
C THR A 617 2.39 -0.30 -7.67
N ASP A 618 2.96 0.24 -6.62
CA ASP A 618 4.18 1.06 -6.62
C ASP A 618 5.46 0.29 -6.27
N LEU A 619 5.34 -0.94 -5.71
CA LEU A 619 6.49 -1.77 -5.36
C LEU A 619 6.77 -2.85 -6.41
N GLY A 620 8.05 -3.18 -6.57
CA GLY A 620 8.52 -4.26 -7.45
C GLY A 620 8.60 -3.91 -8.93
N LEU A 621 8.43 -2.64 -9.29
CA LEU A 621 8.62 -2.15 -10.65
C LEU A 621 10.10 -2.17 -11.04
N VAL A 622 10.37 -2.52 -12.30
CA VAL A 622 11.73 -2.47 -12.90
C VAL A 622 12.24 -1.03 -12.90
N ASP A 623 11.38 -0.08 -13.22
CA ASP A 623 11.67 1.35 -13.28
C ASP A 623 10.42 2.14 -12.84
N PRO A 624 10.29 2.48 -11.56
CA PRO A 624 9.14 3.20 -11.06
C PRO A 624 8.92 4.57 -11.72
N GLU A 625 9.99 5.27 -12.11
CA GLU A 625 9.90 6.60 -12.73
C GLU A 625 9.26 6.54 -14.14
N SER A 626 9.31 5.39 -14.79
CA SER A 626 8.71 5.20 -16.11
C SER A 626 7.20 4.92 -16.08
N CYS A 627 6.64 4.56 -14.92
CA CYS A 627 5.22 4.29 -14.73
C CYS A 627 4.48 5.58 -14.36
N SER A 628 4.13 6.39 -15.36
CA SER A 628 3.64 7.77 -15.19
C SER A 628 2.25 7.91 -14.58
N SER A 629 1.46 6.84 -14.51
CA SER A 629 0.11 6.88 -13.90
C SER A 629 0.12 6.79 -12.39
N LEU A 630 1.16 6.19 -11.78
CA LEU A 630 1.20 5.95 -10.33
C LEU A 630 1.07 7.23 -9.48
N PRO A 631 1.76 8.35 -9.79
CA PRO A 631 1.60 9.56 -8.98
C PRO A 631 0.23 10.23 -9.15
N VAL A 632 -0.55 9.82 -10.15
CA VAL A 632 -1.85 10.42 -10.48
C VAL A 632 -3.02 9.62 -9.92
N THR A 633 -3.06 8.32 -10.22
CA THR A 633 -4.19 7.43 -9.88
C THR A 633 -3.78 6.27 -8.98
N GLY A 634 -2.49 6.06 -8.75
CA GLY A 634 -1.99 4.86 -8.09
C GLY A 634 -2.05 3.60 -8.96
N GLN A 635 -2.64 3.63 -10.16
CA GLN A 635 -2.96 2.44 -10.94
C GLN A 635 -2.00 2.22 -12.13
N PRO A 636 -1.52 0.98 -12.34
CA PRO A 636 -0.65 0.61 -13.47
C PRO A 636 -1.44 0.27 -14.75
N ILE A 637 -2.77 0.39 -14.74
CA ILE A 637 -3.68 0.15 -15.86
C ILE A 637 -4.51 1.41 -16.14
N ASP A 638 -4.96 1.56 -17.38
CA ASP A 638 -5.83 2.68 -17.78
C ASP A 638 -7.32 2.36 -17.51
N SER A 639 -8.20 3.34 -17.72
CA SER A 639 -9.65 3.17 -17.55
C SER A 639 -10.31 2.16 -18.51
N ASN A 640 -9.55 1.54 -19.41
CA ASN A 640 -10.01 0.50 -20.33
C ASN A 640 -9.30 -0.85 -20.06
N ASP A 641 -8.71 -1.02 -18.89
CA ASP A 641 -7.96 -2.19 -18.45
C ASP A 641 -6.74 -2.53 -19.33
N ASN A 642 -6.11 -1.52 -19.96
CA ASN A 642 -4.86 -1.72 -20.68
C ASN A 642 -3.67 -1.36 -19.79
N ALA A 643 -2.54 -2.05 -20.00
CA ALA A 643 -1.29 -1.71 -19.33
C ALA A 643 -0.86 -0.28 -19.66
N VAL A 644 -0.51 0.49 -18.63
CA VAL A 644 0.19 1.77 -18.81
C VAL A 644 1.66 1.48 -19.16
N ASP A 645 2.20 2.17 -20.16
CA ASP A 645 3.59 2.00 -20.58
C ASP A 645 4.55 2.29 -19.40
N GLY A 646 5.60 1.48 -19.26
CA GLY A 646 6.59 1.60 -18.21
C GLY A 646 6.24 0.87 -16.90
N CYS A 647 4.99 0.55 -16.63
CA CYS A 647 4.58 -0.20 -15.44
C CYS A 647 4.85 -1.70 -15.59
N VAL A 648 6.10 -2.13 -15.40
CA VAL A 648 6.54 -3.52 -15.54
C VAL A 648 7.14 -4.02 -14.23
N TYR A 649 6.63 -5.13 -13.71
CA TYR A 649 7.01 -5.72 -12.42
C TYR A 649 8.07 -6.80 -12.56
N GLU A 650 9.08 -6.78 -11.70
CA GLU A 650 10.05 -7.85 -11.48
C GLU A 650 9.82 -8.66 -10.20
N ASN A 651 9.00 -8.13 -9.27
CA ASN A 651 8.50 -8.78 -8.07
C ASN A 651 7.08 -8.28 -7.76
N LEU A 652 6.33 -9.02 -6.94
CA LEU A 652 5.01 -8.61 -6.46
C LEU A 652 5.03 -8.55 -4.93
N TYR A 653 4.36 -7.56 -4.35
CA TYR A 653 4.29 -7.30 -2.92
C TYR A 653 2.84 -7.21 -2.48
N SER A 654 2.41 -8.10 -1.57
CA SER A 654 1.09 -8.03 -0.95
C SER A 654 1.13 -7.23 0.34
N TYR A 655 -0.04 -6.88 0.83
CA TYR A 655 -0.26 -6.14 2.06
C TYR A 655 -0.14 -7.04 3.28
N GLY A 656 0.55 -6.55 4.32
CA GLY A 656 0.75 -7.24 5.60
C GLY A 656 1.63 -8.48 5.51
N ALA A 657 2.22 -8.87 6.63
CA ALA A 657 3.01 -10.09 6.74
C ALA A 657 2.22 -11.25 7.36
N ARG A 658 0.95 -11.05 7.75
CA ARG A 658 0.05 -12.06 8.33
C ARG A 658 0.64 -12.76 9.54
N SER A 659 1.47 -12.03 10.29
CA SER A 659 2.26 -12.55 11.41
C SER A 659 2.48 -11.46 12.45
N PHE A 660 3.07 -11.83 13.59
CA PHE A 660 3.73 -10.86 14.44
C PHE A 660 5.25 -11.01 14.34
N THR A 661 5.97 -9.90 14.54
CA THR A 661 7.42 -9.88 14.46
C THR A 661 8.03 -9.24 15.71
N ILE A 662 9.17 -9.76 16.19
CA ILE A 662 9.96 -9.15 17.25
C ILE A 662 11.22 -8.52 16.66
N TRP A 663 11.38 -7.21 16.85
CA TRP A 663 12.47 -6.41 16.31
C TRP A 663 13.44 -6.03 17.43
N ASN A 664 14.75 -6.18 17.19
CA ASN A 664 15.79 -5.67 18.07
C ASN A 664 16.14 -4.23 17.66
N MET A 665 15.88 -3.25 18.53
CA MET A 665 16.04 -1.83 18.19
C MET A 665 17.49 -1.35 18.21
N ASP A 666 18.43 -2.09 18.82
CA ASP A 666 19.86 -1.77 18.67
C ASP A 666 20.38 -2.04 17.26
N THR A 667 19.73 -2.94 16.52
CA THR A 667 20.16 -3.39 15.18
C THR A 667 19.17 -3.07 14.07
N GLY A 668 17.92 -2.74 14.41
CA GLY A 668 16.82 -2.55 13.49
C GLY A 668 16.44 -3.84 12.70
N ARG A 669 16.70 -5.02 13.25
CA ARG A 669 16.47 -6.30 12.55
C ARG A 669 15.47 -7.17 13.28
N PRO A 670 14.66 -7.95 12.54
CA PRO A 670 13.82 -8.95 13.18
C PRO A 670 14.69 -10.02 13.83
N VAL A 671 14.29 -10.49 15.01
CA VAL A 671 14.92 -11.59 15.73
C VAL A 671 13.99 -12.80 15.81
N PHE A 672 12.70 -12.59 15.59
CA PHE A 672 11.68 -13.63 15.49
C PHE A 672 10.55 -13.11 14.59
N ASP A 673 9.94 -14.00 13.83
CA ASP A 673 8.69 -13.81 13.10
C ASP A 673 7.85 -15.08 13.25
N SER A 674 6.54 -14.96 13.49
CA SER A 674 5.66 -16.12 13.67
C SER A 674 5.39 -16.92 12.40
N GLY A 675 5.90 -16.46 11.27
CA GLY A 675 5.82 -17.17 10.00
C GLY A 675 4.38 -17.37 9.53
N SER A 676 3.99 -18.63 9.30
CA SER A 676 2.64 -19.05 8.93
C SER A 676 1.77 -19.47 10.10
N ASP A 677 2.19 -19.24 11.35
CA ASP A 677 1.47 -19.74 12.53
C ASP A 677 0.02 -19.29 12.56
N PHE A 678 -0.27 -18.01 12.25
CA PHE A 678 -1.61 -17.46 12.33
C PHE A 678 -2.55 -18.11 11.31
N GLU A 679 -2.10 -18.29 10.09
CA GLU A 679 -2.81 -19.04 9.06
C GLU A 679 -3.10 -20.49 9.49
N VAL A 680 -2.07 -21.17 9.96
CA VAL A 680 -2.17 -22.59 10.36
C VAL A 680 -3.05 -22.79 11.59
N ILE A 681 -2.90 -21.94 12.61
CA ILE A 681 -3.64 -22.05 13.88
C ILE A 681 -5.13 -21.72 13.65
N THR A 682 -5.45 -20.66 12.94
CA THR A 682 -6.84 -20.29 12.65
C THR A 682 -7.51 -21.33 11.77
N ALA A 683 -6.83 -21.84 10.74
CA ALA A 683 -7.34 -22.94 9.92
C ALA A 683 -7.65 -24.21 10.73
N GLN A 684 -6.80 -24.56 11.69
CA GLN A 684 -7.00 -25.73 12.55
C GLN A 684 -8.15 -25.56 13.55
N GLN A 685 -8.33 -24.33 14.08
CA GLN A 685 -9.33 -24.09 15.12
C GLN A 685 -10.69 -23.67 14.58
N LEU A 686 -10.75 -22.92 13.51
CA LEU A 686 -11.98 -22.36 12.96
C LEU A 686 -12.55 -23.20 11.79
N GLY A 687 -11.71 -24.02 11.14
CA GLY A 687 -12.15 -24.91 10.06
C GLY A 687 -12.80 -24.15 8.90
N SER A 688 -14.12 -24.29 8.71
CA SER A 688 -14.84 -23.64 7.62
C SER A 688 -15.00 -22.13 7.77
N SER A 689 -14.64 -21.54 8.90
CA SER A 689 -14.68 -20.09 9.13
C SER A 689 -13.27 -19.49 9.21
N PHE A 690 -12.27 -20.19 8.68
CA PHE A 690 -10.91 -19.71 8.51
C PHE A 690 -10.89 -18.46 7.63
N ASN A 691 -10.18 -17.42 8.03
CA ASN A 691 -10.10 -16.12 7.32
C ASN A 691 -11.47 -15.53 6.92
N ALA A 692 -12.49 -15.69 7.80
CA ALA A 692 -13.78 -15.04 7.61
C ALA A 692 -13.68 -13.52 7.85
N SER A 693 -14.46 -12.74 7.12
CA SER A 693 -14.63 -11.29 7.36
C SER A 693 -15.40 -11.03 8.66
N ASN A 694 -15.42 -9.77 9.12
CA ASN A 694 -16.21 -9.35 10.30
C ASN A 694 -17.73 -9.32 10.03
N ASP A 695 -18.15 -9.07 8.79
CA ASP A 695 -19.53 -8.92 8.33
C ASP A 695 -20.19 -10.23 7.90
N GLU A 696 -19.41 -11.29 7.67
CA GLU A 696 -19.91 -12.62 7.28
C GLU A 696 -19.16 -13.76 7.97
N ASN A 697 -19.79 -14.92 8.11
CA ASN A 697 -19.19 -16.11 8.72
C ASN A 697 -18.63 -17.11 7.69
N ASP A 698 -18.77 -16.80 6.40
CA ASP A 698 -18.22 -17.62 5.34
C ASP A 698 -16.68 -17.52 5.38
N GLY A 699 -16.02 -18.65 5.52
CA GLY A 699 -14.57 -18.71 5.58
C GLY A 699 -13.91 -18.39 4.25
N ASP A 700 -12.63 -18.14 4.30
CA ASP A 700 -11.76 -17.89 3.16
C ASP A 700 -11.90 -16.50 2.52
N SER A 701 -12.90 -15.71 2.93
CA SER A 701 -13.23 -14.43 2.29
C SER A 701 -12.14 -13.34 2.42
N ARG A 702 -11.16 -13.52 3.34
CA ARG A 702 -10.03 -12.60 3.51
C ARG A 702 -8.69 -13.16 3.01
N SER A 703 -8.66 -14.40 2.52
CA SER A 703 -7.42 -15.06 2.06
C SER A 703 -6.78 -14.34 0.87
N ASP A 704 -7.57 -13.76 -0.01
CA ASP A 704 -7.16 -13.00 -1.20
C ASP A 704 -6.74 -11.53 -0.91
N ALA A 705 -6.85 -11.11 0.36
CA ALA A 705 -6.48 -9.78 0.83
C ALA A 705 -5.38 -9.88 1.89
N LYS A 706 -5.72 -9.64 3.16
CA LYS A 706 -4.75 -9.56 4.28
C LYS A 706 -4.76 -10.81 5.20
N GLY A 707 -5.62 -11.80 4.96
CA GLY A 707 -5.70 -13.07 5.68
C GLY A 707 -6.19 -12.95 7.12
N PRO A 708 -5.42 -13.41 8.15
CA PRO A 708 -5.84 -13.38 9.54
C PRO A 708 -5.80 -11.99 10.20
N GLU A 709 -5.22 -10.99 9.58
CA GLU A 709 -5.20 -9.57 9.95
C GLU A 709 -4.84 -9.34 11.43
N PRO A 710 -3.56 -9.58 11.82
CA PRO A 710 -3.09 -9.21 13.15
C PRO A 710 -3.00 -7.69 13.29
N GLU A 711 -3.82 -7.11 14.16
CA GLU A 711 -4.03 -5.66 14.28
C GLU A 711 -3.32 -5.08 15.52
N ALA A 712 -3.58 -5.61 16.71
CA ALA A 712 -3.13 -5.02 17.95
C ALA A 712 -2.23 -5.94 18.77
N VAL A 713 -1.27 -5.36 19.50
CA VAL A 713 -0.39 -6.08 20.44
C VAL A 713 -0.43 -5.42 21.80
N GLU A 714 -0.50 -6.25 22.85
CA GLU A 714 -0.26 -5.85 24.25
C GLU A 714 0.73 -6.81 24.90
N ILE A 715 1.68 -6.29 25.67
CA ILE A 715 2.69 -7.08 26.36
C ILE A 715 2.45 -7.05 27.87
N ALA A 716 2.42 -8.22 28.50
CA ALA A 716 2.32 -8.33 29.96
C ALA A 716 3.35 -9.28 30.54
N VAL A 717 3.86 -8.94 31.73
CA VAL A 717 4.71 -9.82 32.52
C VAL A 717 3.85 -10.55 33.58
N ILE A 718 3.74 -11.86 33.45
CA ILE A 718 2.95 -12.73 34.33
C ILE A 718 3.85 -13.84 34.87
N ASN A 719 3.99 -13.93 36.20
CA ASN A 719 4.83 -14.95 36.87
C ASN A 719 6.28 -14.99 36.32
N ASP A 720 6.90 -13.82 36.19
CA ASP A 720 8.26 -13.62 35.64
C ASP A 720 8.46 -14.03 34.17
N ASN A 721 7.40 -14.34 33.44
CA ASN A 721 7.42 -14.55 31.99
C ASN A 721 6.74 -13.36 31.27
N THR A 722 7.26 -13.02 30.10
CA THR A 722 6.71 -11.98 29.24
C THR A 722 5.84 -12.62 28.16
N PHE A 723 4.62 -12.15 28.02
CA PHE A 723 3.66 -12.63 27.04
C PHE A 723 3.23 -11.51 26.12
N ALA A 724 3.08 -11.82 24.83
CA ALA A 724 2.40 -10.98 23.86
C ALA A 724 0.98 -11.51 23.62
N PHE A 725 0.03 -10.60 23.60
CA PHE A 725 -1.37 -10.82 23.25
C PHE A 725 -1.62 -10.10 21.95
N ILE A 726 -1.87 -10.84 20.86
CA ILE A 726 -2.04 -10.29 19.53
C ILE A 726 -3.50 -10.48 19.13
N ALA A 727 -4.23 -9.38 18.91
CA ALA A 727 -5.58 -9.42 18.41
C ALA A 727 -5.60 -9.58 16.89
N LEU A 728 -6.61 -10.27 16.40
CA LEU A 728 -6.90 -10.41 14.97
C LEU A 728 -8.17 -9.62 14.66
N GLU A 729 -8.14 -8.79 13.64
CA GLU A 729 -9.23 -7.87 13.32
C GLU A 729 -10.49 -8.62 12.85
N ARG A 730 -10.52 -9.04 11.61
CA ARG A 730 -11.76 -9.48 10.97
C ARG A 730 -12.21 -10.86 11.39
N VAL A 731 -11.32 -11.81 11.37
CA VAL A 731 -11.65 -13.17 11.84
C VAL A 731 -11.85 -13.20 13.35
N GLY A 732 -11.24 -12.27 14.05
CA GLY A 732 -11.36 -12.06 15.49
C GLY A 732 -10.50 -13.00 16.33
N GLY A 733 -10.49 -12.73 17.62
CA GLY A 733 -9.78 -13.53 18.61
C GLY A 733 -8.41 -13.01 18.98
N VAL A 734 -7.71 -13.74 19.88
CA VAL A 734 -6.42 -13.34 20.43
C VAL A 734 -5.46 -14.52 20.40
N MET A 735 -4.32 -14.30 19.77
CA MET A 735 -3.15 -15.17 19.85
C MET A 735 -2.32 -14.81 21.07
N VAL A 736 -1.85 -15.79 21.82
CA VAL A 736 -0.98 -15.59 22.98
C VAL A 736 0.33 -16.31 22.75
N TYR A 737 1.44 -15.58 22.91
CA TYR A 737 2.79 -16.10 22.80
C TYR A 737 3.61 -15.77 24.05
N ASN A 738 4.40 -16.71 24.53
CA ASN A 738 5.46 -16.45 25.50
C ASN A 738 6.68 -15.89 24.75
N ILE A 739 6.99 -14.63 25.00
CA ILE A 739 8.09 -13.89 24.38
C ILE A 739 9.23 -13.58 25.35
N THR A 740 9.32 -14.30 26.47
CA THR A 740 10.38 -14.14 27.47
C THR A 740 11.77 -14.22 26.84
N ASN A 741 11.93 -15.10 25.86
CA ASN A 741 13.08 -15.10 24.97
C ASN A 741 12.70 -14.49 23.61
N PRO A 742 13.17 -13.27 23.30
CA PRO A 742 12.78 -12.57 22.07
C PRO A 742 13.20 -13.29 20.78
N GLN A 743 14.13 -14.24 20.84
CA GLN A 743 14.61 -15.00 19.67
C GLN A 743 13.85 -16.33 19.47
N SER A 744 12.96 -16.69 20.38
CA SER A 744 12.25 -17.97 20.36
C SER A 744 10.94 -17.81 21.10
N ALA A 745 9.98 -17.14 20.48
CA ALA A 745 8.64 -17.02 21.01
C ALA A 745 7.91 -18.37 20.88
N GLU A 746 7.08 -18.71 21.87
CA GLU A 746 6.37 -19.98 21.94
C GLU A 746 4.85 -19.73 21.97
N PHE A 747 4.11 -20.35 21.06
CA PHE A 747 2.65 -20.29 21.05
C PHE A 747 2.07 -20.90 22.33
N VAL A 748 1.15 -20.18 22.94
CA VAL A 748 0.47 -20.61 24.18
C VAL A 748 -0.98 -20.97 23.90
N GLN A 749 -1.74 -20.06 23.28
CA GLN A 749 -3.17 -20.24 23.07
C GLN A 749 -3.69 -19.30 21.97
N TYR A 750 -4.69 -19.75 21.22
CA TYR A 750 -5.62 -18.89 20.51
C TYR A 750 -7.00 -19.00 21.14
N ILE A 751 -7.65 -17.87 21.41
CA ILE A 751 -9.02 -17.82 21.90
C ILE A 751 -9.82 -16.88 21.00
N ASN A 752 -10.94 -17.37 20.49
CA ASN A 752 -11.87 -16.58 19.70
C ASN A 752 -13.27 -16.71 20.30
N PRO A 753 -13.87 -15.62 20.80
CA PRO A 753 -15.20 -15.62 21.39
C PRO A 753 -16.33 -15.45 20.39
N ARG A 754 -16.04 -15.23 19.10
CA ARG A 754 -17.04 -15.04 18.04
C ARG A 754 -17.89 -16.29 17.84
N ASP A 755 -19.18 -16.12 17.64
CA ASP A 755 -20.14 -17.18 17.31
C ASP A 755 -20.33 -17.26 15.80
N PHE A 756 -19.55 -18.10 15.15
CA PHE A 756 -19.62 -18.34 13.69
C PHE A 756 -20.88 -19.09 13.24
N ASP A 757 -21.69 -19.62 14.16
CA ASP A 757 -22.99 -20.25 13.86
C ASP A 757 -24.15 -19.23 13.91
N ALA A 758 -23.88 -17.97 14.32
CA ALA A 758 -24.88 -16.92 14.35
C ALA A 758 -25.37 -16.59 12.93
N ASP A 759 -26.69 -16.42 12.79
CA ASP A 759 -27.31 -16.04 11.52
C ASP A 759 -27.27 -14.50 11.37
N ASN A 760 -26.25 -13.99 10.72
CA ASN A 760 -26.08 -12.55 10.49
C ASN A 760 -27.22 -11.99 9.62
N THR A 761 -27.80 -12.77 8.72
CA THR A 761 -28.91 -12.33 7.83
C THR A 761 -30.21 -12.05 8.58
N ALA A 762 -30.39 -12.62 9.79
CA ALA A 762 -31.57 -12.37 10.61
C ALA A 762 -31.54 -10.96 11.27
N VAL A 763 -30.39 -10.35 11.38
CA VAL A 763 -30.21 -8.99 11.95
C VAL A 763 -30.42 -7.96 10.87
N GLU A 764 -29.86 -8.13 9.67
CA GLU A 764 -30.11 -7.27 8.51
C GLU A 764 -31.59 -7.17 8.11
N ALA A 765 -32.36 -8.27 8.25
CA ALA A 765 -33.79 -8.29 7.93
C ALA A 765 -34.68 -7.52 8.92
N ASN A 766 -34.13 -7.03 10.04
CA ASN A 766 -34.87 -6.28 11.07
C ASN A 766 -34.44 -4.80 11.17
N MET A 767 -33.48 -4.37 10.36
CA MET A 767 -33.14 -2.96 10.11
C MET A 767 -33.88 -2.47 8.87
#